data_715e309c0b5e6e4e9d5f10616bb4a803
#
_entry.id   715e309c0b5e6e4e9d5f10616bb4a803
#
_cell.length_a   1.000
_cell.length_b   1.000
_cell.length_c   1.000
_cell.angle_alpha   90.00
_cell.angle_beta   90.00
_cell.angle_gamma   90.00
#
_symmetry.space_group_name_H-M   'P 1'
#
loop_
_entity.id
_entity.type
_entity.pdbx_description
1 polymer ?
#
loop_
_entity_poly.entity_id
_entity_poly.type
_entity_poly.pdbx_seq_one_letter_code
_entity_poly.pdbx_strand_id
1 'polypeptide(L)'
;MTYVLFAIGLLVAGFALSVAFGRMAEKKWASRLGKVAYGINGYLLLQGLLGKVHILGNRGLDGYFLFLAAVCACILLISLTVRWIRSKSASTCRMLRFAARTIAVLAAVELLVFNFNSFHLWMGDYTERRLSLTDVTIENGDFVYDAGQDQLTIRGKGEVLLTYQNLDQPVGTLTVDASLANHTKSASVIVDITDETHREYRYNTVNMQLLKDTPRSHFTTCELSGKVGTFRVKFTLPEDNDSITVRNIIINRDIPFRFSLLRMGVFLTLILLGYGIVHSTLLRRPCHQEKLFVRASAAVVTAVCCLGCVSLVWADTSRPIKEIFERESGNQITRELVDAFEAGQVSLETPVDPGLLAMENPYDWSARSADNVNAQWDHVFYNGKYYSYYGIAPVVTLFLPYHLLTGHYFPTQFAVLLYGLIGVVFLTLTYLAYLRRFQRTLPCGMALGGLIVMQASSGIWYVVARTLFYEISIASGFACVAVGAYFLMTSNILSRGRISCPKLGLASFFLALAVLCRPTLAVYCIAAVVMILLALPRAGKHPGVQLAAGKQNAKRIAYLAWGAVPMLLLAGVQLWYNYARFDSPLDFGIQYSLTINDFTRSQFHMGFVFIGLYNYLLAVPKFTWTFPFFFTEFTTLNINGYYFHDTGNTAGIIWLALPVLCYLLAGKALKRLNRRDRIRWSVIIGLTCVLMPLVIICSIWESGYAIRYTADFSWPILIGALSIGFYLYRHTKNETWRKVARLCMGVAVPAALVLNFAHVYTFKFPSWVALDHFGVFHNLAELFTIF
;
A
#
# COMPACT_ATOMS: atom_id res chain seq x y z
N MET A 1 31.16 -28.64 -0.93
CA MET A 1 30.06 -29.42 -1.60
C MET A 1 29.81 -30.76 -0.95
N THR A 2 30.82 -31.56 -0.64
CA THR A 2 30.71 -32.90 -0.01
C THR A 2 30.08 -32.84 1.38
N TYR A 3 30.44 -31.86 2.19
CA TYR A 3 29.87 -31.66 3.54
C TYR A 3 28.42 -31.26 3.54
N VAL A 4 28.00 -30.44 2.57
CA VAL A 4 26.58 -30.02 2.39
C VAL A 4 25.73 -31.22 2.01
N LEU A 5 26.21 -32.05 1.09
CA LEU A 5 25.53 -33.29 0.68
C LEU A 5 25.43 -34.31 1.84
N PHE A 6 26.48 -34.41 2.65
CA PHE A 6 26.46 -35.25 3.84
C PHE A 6 25.49 -34.72 4.90
N ALA A 7 25.45 -33.42 5.13
CA ALA A 7 24.51 -32.75 6.02
C ALA A 7 23.06 -32.94 5.56
N ILE A 8 22.79 -32.74 4.26
CA ILE A 8 21.47 -33.00 3.66
C ILE A 8 21.08 -34.47 3.81
N GLY A 9 22.02 -35.40 3.59
CA GLY A 9 21.81 -36.82 3.77
C GLY A 9 21.42 -37.18 5.20
N LEU A 10 22.11 -36.62 6.20
CA LEU A 10 21.79 -36.79 7.64
C LEU A 10 20.42 -36.18 8.00
N LEU A 11 20.07 -35.01 7.42
CA LEU A 11 18.76 -34.38 7.59
C LEU A 11 17.65 -35.24 7.03
N VAL A 12 17.81 -35.74 5.80
CA VAL A 12 16.84 -36.62 5.14
C VAL A 12 16.69 -37.92 5.90
N ALA A 13 17.80 -38.51 6.34
CA ALA A 13 17.77 -39.74 7.16
C ALA A 13 17.11 -39.49 8.53
N GLY A 14 17.43 -38.39 9.21
CA GLY A 14 16.80 -37.99 10.47
C GLY A 14 15.29 -37.72 10.31
N PHE A 15 14.88 -37.05 9.24
CA PHE A 15 13.47 -36.79 8.91
C PHE A 15 12.76 -38.11 8.57
N ALA A 16 13.32 -38.95 7.71
CA ALA A 16 12.76 -40.24 7.33
C ALA A 16 12.61 -41.17 8.55
N LEU A 17 13.59 -41.19 9.43
CA LEU A 17 13.55 -41.94 10.69
C LEU A 17 12.45 -41.39 11.62
N SER A 18 12.31 -40.07 11.76
CA SER A 18 11.26 -39.46 12.60
C SER A 18 9.85 -39.72 12.08
N VAL A 19 9.65 -39.70 10.75
CA VAL A 19 8.37 -40.04 10.10
C VAL A 19 8.09 -41.53 10.24
N ALA A 20 9.08 -42.40 10.02
CA ALA A 20 8.95 -43.85 10.22
C ALA A 20 8.61 -44.19 11.68
N PHE A 21 9.22 -43.50 12.66
CA PHE A 21 8.91 -43.64 14.09
C PHE A 21 7.49 -43.21 14.41
N GLY A 22 7.00 -42.13 13.81
CA GLY A 22 5.64 -41.66 13.99
C GLY A 22 4.57 -42.71 13.52
N ARG A 23 4.90 -43.51 12.53
CA ARG A 23 4.03 -44.56 11.98
C ARG A 23 4.19 -45.91 12.68
N MET A 24 5.31 -46.14 13.34
CA MET A 24 5.67 -47.50 13.86
C MET A 24 5.84 -47.50 15.39
N ALA A 25 5.30 -46.49 16.12
CA ALA A 25 5.47 -46.30 17.55
C ALA A 25 5.03 -47.49 18.43
N GLU A 26 4.25 -48.45 17.89
CA GLU A 26 3.81 -49.64 18.60
C GLU A 26 4.88 -50.77 18.62
N LYS A 27 5.94 -50.70 17.82
CA LYS A 27 6.97 -51.74 17.77
C LYS A 27 8.16 -51.38 18.63
N LYS A 28 8.60 -52.33 19.52
CA LYS A 28 9.72 -52.18 20.45
C LYS A 28 11.04 -51.76 19.78
N TRP A 29 11.34 -52.19 18.57
CA TRP A 29 12.55 -51.81 17.84
C TRP A 29 12.53 -50.35 17.34
N ALA A 30 11.34 -49.80 17.02
CA ALA A 30 11.17 -48.40 16.63
C ALA A 30 11.45 -47.47 17.79
N SER A 31 11.09 -47.87 19.03
CA SER A 31 11.48 -47.13 20.22
C SER A 31 12.99 -47.14 20.47
N ARG A 32 13.73 -48.22 20.15
CA ARG A 32 15.19 -48.28 20.26
C ARG A 32 15.89 -47.39 19.25
N LEU A 33 15.46 -47.39 17.99
CA LEU A 33 15.98 -46.48 16.98
C LEU A 33 15.70 -45.02 17.30
N GLY A 34 14.56 -44.69 17.93
CA GLY A 34 14.29 -43.36 18.48
C GLY A 34 15.32 -42.88 19.46
N LYS A 35 15.72 -43.76 20.39
CA LYS A 35 16.77 -43.45 21.36
C LYS A 35 18.13 -43.23 20.71
N VAL A 36 18.45 -43.97 19.65
CA VAL A 36 19.67 -43.77 18.86
C VAL A 36 19.63 -42.43 18.14
N ALA A 37 18.53 -42.05 17.52
CA ALA A 37 18.34 -40.73 16.88
C ALA A 37 18.50 -39.59 17.90
N TYR A 38 17.95 -39.75 19.10
CA TYR A 38 18.17 -38.79 20.18
C TYR A 38 19.63 -38.70 20.60
N GLY A 39 20.37 -39.83 20.65
CA GLY A 39 21.79 -39.87 20.95
C GLY A 39 22.63 -39.14 19.88
N ILE A 40 22.31 -39.36 18.61
CA ILE A 40 22.95 -38.66 17.48
C ILE A 40 22.70 -37.16 17.58
N ASN A 41 21.46 -36.72 17.85
CA ASN A 41 21.15 -35.31 17.99
C ASN A 41 21.87 -34.67 19.18
N GLY A 42 21.94 -35.39 20.31
CA GLY A 42 22.69 -34.92 21.48
C GLY A 42 24.19 -34.81 21.18
N TYR A 43 24.73 -35.74 20.42
CA TYR A 43 26.13 -35.70 19.98
C TYR A 43 26.40 -34.51 19.04
N LEU A 44 25.55 -34.28 18.03
CA LEU A 44 25.70 -33.15 17.12
C LEU A 44 25.57 -31.79 17.84
N LEU A 45 24.65 -31.68 18.81
CA LEU A 45 24.53 -30.51 19.66
C LEU A 45 25.77 -30.28 20.49
N LEU A 46 26.31 -31.35 21.12
CA LEU A 46 27.52 -31.29 21.91
C LEU A 46 28.73 -30.87 21.07
N GLN A 47 28.90 -31.43 19.87
CA GLN A 47 29.98 -31.07 18.96
C GLN A 47 29.90 -29.60 18.56
N GLY A 48 28.71 -29.12 18.18
CA GLY A 48 28.50 -27.71 17.84
C GLY A 48 28.78 -26.76 19.02
N LEU A 49 28.37 -27.12 20.23
CA LEU A 49 28.67 -26.35 21.44
C LEU A 49 30.15 -26.33 21.80
N LEU A 50 30.82 -27.48 21.70
CA LEU A 50 32.27 -27.57 21.95
C LEU A 50 33.08 -26.78 20.95
N GLY A 51 32.68 -26.77 19.70
CA GLY A 51 33.29 -25.94 18.67
C GLY A 51 33.13 -24.44 18.95
N LYS A 52 31.95 -23.99 19.36
CA LYS A 52 31.72 -22.58 19.76
C LYS A 52 32.61 -22.14 20.93
N VAL A 53 32.98 -23.04 21.81
CA VAL A 53 33.94 -22.79 22.91
C VAL A 53 35.39 -22.93 22.45
N HIS A 54 35.66 -23.07 21.17
CA HIS A 54 36.98 -23.21 20.55
C HIS A 54 37.81 -24.43 21.01
N ILE A 55 37.18 -25.47 21.53
CA ILE A 55 37.87 -26.68 21.98
C ILE A 55 38.28 -27.55 20.78
N LEU A 56 37.55 -27.49 19.65
CA LEU A 56 37.82 -28.33 18.48
C LEU A 56 38.53 -27.61 17.31
N GLY A 57 38.78 -26.32 17.41
CA GLY A 57 39.69 -25.58 16.54
C GLY A 57 39.30 -25.33 15.08
N ASN A 58 38.12 -25.75 14.64
CA ASN A 58 37.65 -25.57 13.24
C ASN A 58 36.27 -24.96 13.17
N ARG A 59 36.17 -23.62 13.04
CA ARG A 59 34.93 -22.84 13.09
C ARG A 59 33.91 -23.23 12.02
N GLY A 60 34.34 -23.56 10.80
CA GLY A 60 33.41 -23.89 9.69
C GLY A 60 32.60 -25.16 9.96
N LEU A 61 33.22 -26.21 10.53
CA LEU A 61 32.53 -27.46 10.90
C LEU A 61 31.57 -27.27 12.07
N ASP A 62 31.91 -26.42 13.01
CA ASP A 62 31.13 -26.16 14.22
C ASP A 62 29.79 -25.48 13.88
N GLY A 63 29.80 -24.55 12.94
CA GLY A 63 28.58 -23.90 12.43
C GLY A 63 27.61 -24.90 11.79
N TYR A 64 28.13 -25.85 10.98
CA TYR A 64 27.32 -26.92 10.40
C TYR A 64 26.72 -27.84 11.47
N PHE A 65 27.47 -28.20 12.49
CA PHE A 65 26.98 -29.05 13.58
C PHE A 65 25.90 -28.35 14.40
N LEU A 66 26.04 -27.04 14.69
CA LEU A 66 25.02 -26.26 15.38
C LEU A 66 23.75 -26.11 14.57
N PHE A 67 23.88 -25.84 13.27
CA PHE A 67 22.72 -25.76 12.37
C PHE A 67 21.97 -27.09 12.32
N LEU A 68 22.67 -28.20 12.10
CA LEU A 68 22.11 -29.56 12.12
C LEU A 68 21.44 -29.88 13.46
N ALA A 69 22.06 -29.54 14.57
CA ALA A 69 21.50 -29.74 15.90
C ALA A 69 20.23 -28.93 16.11
N ALA A 70 20.17 -27.66 15.65
CA ALA A 70 19.00 -26.83 15.71
C ALA A 70 17.84 -27.40 14.86
N VAL A 71 18.13 -27.83 13.62
CA VAL A 71 17.13 -28.48 12.75
C VAL A 71 16.59 -29.76 13.38
N CYS A 72 17.48 -30.61 13.90
CA CYS A 72 17.09 -31.85 14.58
C CYS A 72 16.27 -31.59 15.84
N ALA A 73 16.63 -30.58 16.64
CA ALA A 73 15.86 -30.14 17.81
C ALA A 73 14.44 -29.69 17.42
N CYS A 74 14.31 -28.92 16.33
CA CYS A 74 13.01 -28.48 15.82
C CYS A 74 12.15 -29.67 15.36
N ILE A 75 12.71 -30.61 14.59
CA ILE A 75 12.02 -31.83 14.16
C ILE A 75 11.58 -32.65 15.38
N LEU A 76 12.41 -32.75 16.38
CA LEU A 76 12.15 -33.43 17.64
C LEU A 76 10.98 -32.79 18.39
N LEU A 77 11.02 -31.46 18.58
CA LEU A 77 9.96 -30.69 19.21
C LEU A 77 8.62 -30.87 18.49
N ILE A 78 8.63 -30.81 17.15
CA ILE A 78 7.43 -31.06 16.34
C ILE A 78 6.93 -32.51 16.54
N SER A 79 7.83 -33.49 16.53
CA SER A 79 7.45 -34.91 16.70
C SER A 79 6.92 -35.22 18.10
N LEU A 80 7.53 -34.67 19.15
CA LEU A 80 7.07 -34.81 20.54
C LEU A 80 5.71 -34.12 20.75
N THR A 81 5.54 -32.93 20.18
CA THR A 81 4.26 -32.19 20.22
C THR A 81 3.15 -32.97 19.52
N VAL A 82 3.42 -33.55 18.35
CA VAL A 82 2.47 -34.41 17.63
C VAL A 82 2.14 -35.66 18.42
N ARG A 83 3.14 -36.28 19.08
CA ARG A 83 2.94 -37.48 19.90
C ARG A 83 2.14 -37.19 21.16
N TRP A 84 2.45 -36.11 21.88
CA TRP A 84 1.71 -35.65 23.04
C TRP A 84 0.24 -35.36 22.71
N ILE A 85 -0.01 -34.78 21.54
CA ILE A 85 -1.35 -34.47 21.06
C ILE A 85 -2.13 -35.75 20.71
N ARG A 86 -1.46 -36.79 20.13
CA ARG A 86 -2.10 -38.09 19.82
C ARG A 86 -2.50 -38.86 21.06
N SER A 87 -1.89 -38.60 22.22
CA SER A 87 -2.20 -39.29 23.48
C SER A 87 -3.44 -38.75 24.18
N LYS A 88 -4.07 -37.66 23.71
CA LYS A 88 -5.26 -37.04 24.32
C LYS A 88 -6.52 -37.28 23.47
N SER A 89 -7.69 -37.43 24.12
CA SER A 89 -8.93 -37.83 23.48
C SER A 89 -9.44 -36.85 22.39
N ALA A 90 -10.15 -37.41 21.41
CA ALA A 90 -10.42 -36.81 20.09
C ALA A 90 -11.36 -35.61 20.08
N SER A 91 -12.15 -35.34 21.08
CA SER A 91 -13.26 -34.37 21.00
C SER A 91 -12.91 -32.94 21.44
N THR A 92 -11.98 -32.75 22.40
CA THR A 92 -11.74 -31.45 23.01
C THR A 92 -10.65 -30.62 22.33
N CYS A 93 -9.95 -31.16 21.35
CA CYS A 93 -8.61 -30.66 21.04
C CYS A 93 -8.24 -30.40 19.57
N ARG A 94 -9.17 -30.29 18.63
CA ARG A 94 -8.76 -29.93 17.25
C ARG A 94 -8.08 -28.58 17.18
N MET A 95 -8.60 -27.58 17.87
CA MET A 95 -8.03 -26.24 17.91
C MET A 95 -6.72 -26.20 18.71
N LEU A 96 -6.67 -26.87 19.88
CA LEU A 96 -5.44 -26.95 20.69
C LEU A 96 -4.34 -27.74 19.96
N ARG A 97 -4.70 -28.79 19.24
CA ARG A 97 -3.77 -29.52 18.39
C ARG A 97 -3.21 -28.69 17.25
N PHE A 98 -4.08 -27.89 16.62
CA PHE A 98 -3.66 -26.98 15.58
C PHE A 98 -2.74 -25.89 16.16
N ALA A 99 -3.14 -25.26 17.26
CA ALA A 99 -2.34 -24.24 17.94
C ALA A 99 -0.94 -24.78 18.37
N ALA A 100 -0.89 -25.95 18.99
CA ALA A 100 0.38 -26.54 19.40
C ALA A 100 1.31 -26.89 18.22
N ARG A 101 0.73 -27.36 17.08
CA ARG A 101 1.50 -27.58 15.85
C ARG A 101 2.00 -26.24 15.26
N THR A 102 1.15 -25.25 15.26
CA THR A 102 1.51 -23.91 14.76
C THR A 102 2.61 -23.31 15.60
N ILE A 103 2.55 -23.40 16.94
CA ILE A 103 3.61 -22.93 17.84
C ILE A 103 4.92 -23.66 17.54
N ALA A 104 4.90 -24.99 17.37
CA ALA A 104 6.12 -25.74 17.06
C ALA A 104 6.72 -25.34 15.69
N VAL A 105 5.86 -25.14 14.68
CA VAL A 105 6.32 -24.67 13.34
C VAL A 105 6.86 -23.25 13.43
N LEU A 106 6.16 -22.34 14.12
CA LEU A 106 6.63 -20.95 14.28
C LEU A 106 7.94 -20.90 15.05
N ALA A 107 8.11 -21.71 16.11
CA ALA A 107 9.37 -21.81 16.83
C ALA A 107 10.51 -22.31 15.92
N ALA A 108 10.22 -23.30 15.06
CA ALA A 108 11.19 -23.77 14.08
C ALA A 108 11.55 -22.70 13.04
N VAL A 109 10.55 -21.95 12.55
CA VAL A 109 10.76 -20.83 11.62
C VAL A 109 11.60 -19.73 12.31
N GLU A 110 11.27 -19.41 13.57
CA GLU A 110 12.01 -18.41 14.34
C GLU A 110 13.48 -18.80 14.52
N LEU A 111 13.73 -20.07 14.84
CA LEU A 111 15.06 -20.58 15.06
C LEU A 111 15.90 -20.70 13.77
N LEU A 112 15.28 -21.17 12.69
CA LEU A 112 16.03 -21.53 11.46
C LEU A 112 15.99 -20.44 10.39
N VAL A 113 14.80 -19.85 10.14
CA VAL A 113 14.65 -18.88 9.06
C VAL A 113 15.11 -17.51 9.50
N PHE A 114 14.64 -17.05 10.65
CA PHE A 114 14.97 -15.70 11.12
C PHE A 114 16.40 -15.58 11.70
N ASN A 115 17.10 -16.66 11.94
CA ASN A 115 18.51 -16.69 12.31
C ASN A 115 19.41 -17.29 11.21
N PHE A 116 18.94 -17.31 9.98
CA PHE A 116 19.66 -17.95 8.87
C PHE A 116 21.06 -17.37 8.67
N ASN A 117 21.20 -16.05 8.73
CA ASN A 117 22.50 -15.39 8.54
C ASN A 117 23.48 -15.68 9.69
N SER A 118 22.98 -15.87 10.93
CA SER A 118 23.85 -16.34 12.03
C SER A 118 24.45 -17.72 11.72
N PHE A 119 23.63 -18.65 11.22
CA PHE A 119 24.11 -19.97 10.81
C PHE A 119 25.02 -19.90 9.59
N HIS A 120 24.70 -19.03 8.61
CA HIS A 120 25.53 -18.84 7.42
C HIS A 120 26.94 -18.37 7.78
N LEU A 121 27.08 -17.41 8.69
CA LEU A 121 28.39 -16.97 9.20
C LEU A 121 29.14 -18.08 9.93
N TRP A 122 28.44 -18.89 10.74
CA TRP A 122 29.07 -20.01 11.44
C TRP A 122 29.49 -21.16 10.52
N MET A 123 28.79 -21.31 9.37
CA MET A 123 29.10 -22.35 8.38
C MET A 123 30.19 -21.92 7.39
N GLY A 124 30.40 -20.61 7.23
CA GLY A 124 31.41 -20.04 6.33
C GLY A 124 32.78 -19.84 7.01
N ASP A 125 33.82 -19.63 6.21
CA ASP A 125 35.15 -19.26 6.66
C ASP A 125 35.26 -17.75 6.86
N TYR A 126 34.45 -17.21 7.77
CA TYR A 126 34.39 -15.79 8.08
C TYR A 126 35.15 -15.49 9.38
N THR A 127 36.24 -14.75 9.28
CA THR A 127 37.04 -14.32 10.44
C THR A 127 36.68 -12.89 10.81
N GLU A 128 36.27 -12.64 12.06
CA GLU A 128 36.05 -11.28 12.55
C GLU A 128 37.36 -10.48 12.48
N ARG A 129 37.29 -9.30 11.87
CA ARG A 129 38.38 -8.34 11.80
C ARG A 129 37.88 -6.93 12.04
N ARG A 130 38.56 -6.26 12.98
CA ARG A 130 38.41 -4.82 13.16
C ARG A 130 39.35 -4.13 12.17
N LEU A 131 38.77 -3.25 11.34
CA LEU A 131 39.52 -2.43 10.40
C LEU A 131 40.08 -1.21 11.14
N SER A 132 41.39 -1.07 11.16
CA SER A 132 42.04 0.07 11.82
C SER A 132 41.77 1.37 11.08
N LEU A 133 41.56 2.46 11.82
CA LEU A 133 41.44 3.78 11.27
C LEU A 133 42.82 4.44 11.02
N THR A 134 43.90 3.81 11.48
CA THR A 134 45.29 4.27 11.22
C THR A 134 45.83 3.80 9.88
N ASP A 135 45.44 2.55 9.47
CA ASP A 135 45.95 1.92 8.25
C ASP A 135 45.00 2.07 7.06
N VAL A 136 44.31 3.20 6.99
CA VAL A 136 43.30 3.50 5.97
C VAL A 136 43.65 4.77 5.22
N THR A 137 43.46 4.74 3.90
CA THR A 137 43.52 5.97 3.10
C THR A 137 42.19 6.69 3.21
N ILE A 138 42.20 7.92 3.75
CA ILE A 138 41.00 8.77 3.89
C ILE A 138 41.08 9.87 2.85
N GLU A 139 40.03 9.98 2.05
CA GLU A 139 39.96 10.95 0.97
C GLU A 139 38.62 11.70 1.03
N ASN A 140 38.62 12.93 0.53
CA ASN A 140 37.47 13.82 0.37
C ASN A 140 36.79 14.24 1.70
N GLY A 141 36.02 15.32 1.63
CA GLY A 141 35.19 15.83 2.71
C GLY A 141 35.95 16.45 3.88
N ASP A 142 35.22 16.87 4.90
CA ASP A 142 35.78 17.45 6.15
C ASP A 142 35.79 16.36 7.23
N PHE A 143 36.98 16.03 7.70
CA PHE A 143 37.18 15.02 8.74
C PHE A 143 38.33 15.38 9.68
N VAL A 144 38.23 14.90 10.91
CA VAL A 144 39.28 15.02 11.93
C VAL A 144 39.52 13.62 12.50
N TYR A 145 40.75 13.14 12.40
CA TYR A 145 41.19 11.88 13.01
C TYR A 145 41.89 12.15 14.33
N ASP A 146 41.38 11.58 15.41
CA ASP A 146 41.99 11.61 16.74
C ASP A 146 42.76 10.31 16.98
N ALA A 147 44.10 10.40 16.85
CA ALA A 147 44.99 9.25 17.05
C ALA A 147 45.05 8.77 18.53
N GLY A 148 44.74 9.64 19.49
CA GLY A 148 44.71 9.28 20.90
C GLY A 148 43.53 8.39 21.30
N GLN A 149 42.42 8.53 20.64
CA GLN A 149 41.19 7.77 20.88
C GLN A 149 40.86 6.79 19.74
N ASP A 150 41.63 6.76 18.68
CA ASP A 150 41.39 5.99 17.44
C ASP A 150 39.94 6.24 16.92
N GLN A 151 39.57 7.52 16.73
CA GLN A 151 38.26 7.93 16.32
C GLN A 151 38.35 8.88 15.12
N LEU A 152 37.43 8.71 14.18
CA LEU A 152 37.26 9.57 13.02
C LEU A 152 35.97 10.38 13.14
N THR A 153 36.09 11.68 13.21
CA THR A 153 34.91 12.58 13.18
C THR A 153 34.77 13.18 11.79
N ILE A 154 33.64 12.93 11.15
CA ILE A 154 33.25 13.43 9.82
C ILE A 154 32.24 14.56 10.04
N ARG A 155 32.40 15.68 9.33
CA ARG A 155 31.58 16.88 9.46
C ARG A 155 31.09 17.41 8.11
N GLY A 156 29.92 18.01 8.12
CA GLY A 156 29.37 18.73 6.99
C GLY A 156 28.85 17.84 5.87
N LYS A 157 28.14 18.46 4.95
CA LYS A 157 27.62 17.82 3.75
C LYS A 157 28.78 17.44 2.81
N GLY A 158 28.96 16.18 2.57
CA GLY A 158 30.01 15.69 1.69
C GLY A 158 30.20 14.19 1.78
N GLU A 159 31.10 13.68 0.98
CA GLU A 159 31.50 12.28 0.97
C GLU A 159 32.90 12.15 1.57
N VAL A 160 33.05 11.24 2.54
CA VAL A 160 34.36 10.83 3.06
C VAL A 160 34.57 9.38 2.70
N LEU A 161 35.70 9.09 2.06
CA LEU A 161 36.05 7.76 1.56
C LEU A 161 37.15 7.16 2.43
N LEU A 162 36.90 5.96 2.98
CA LEU A 162 37.87 5.16 3.71
C LEU A 162 38.23 3.94 2.86
N THR A 163 39.46 3.87 2.36
CA THR A 163 39.91 2.78 1.47
C THR A 163 40.89 1.86 2.19
N TYR A 164 40.45 0.61 2.39
CA TYR A 164 41.24 -0.48 2.91
C TYR A 164 41.76 -1.36 1.75
N GLN A 165 43.05 -1.49 1.60
CA GLN A 165 43.67 -2.30 0.54
C GLN A 165 44.12 -3.64 1.08
N ASN A 166 44.21 -4.65 0.19
CA ASN A 166 44.73 -5.98 0.52
C ASN A 166 44.03 -6.66 1.69
N LEU A 167 42.68 -6.60 1.70
CA LEU A 167 41.88 -7.23 2.74
C LEU A 167 42.00 -8.75 2.72
N ASP A 168 42.00 -9.34 1.53
CA ASP A 168 42.21 -10.74 1.17
C ASP A 168 41.43 -11.76 2.01
N GLN A 169 40.21 -11.42 2.36
CA GLN A 169 39.31 -12.32 3.09
C GLN A 169 37.86 -12.14 2.66
N PRO A 170 36.99 -13.17 2.83
CA PRO A 170 35.57 -13.04 2.56
C PRO A 170 34.91 -12.11 3.59
N VAL A 171 33.91 -11.32 3.12
CA VAL A 171 33.17 -10.40 3.95
C VAL A 171 31.69 -10.78 3.93
N GLY A 172 31.17 -11.25 5.05
CA GLY A 172 29.76 -11.64 5.23
C GLY A 172 28.92 -10.61 5.97
N THR A 173 29.55 -9.79 6.84
CA THR A 173 28.85 -8.73 7.58
C THR A 173 29.72 -7.50 7.74
N LEU A 174 29.04 -6.34 7.84
CA LEU A 174 29.64 -5.07 8.19
C LEU A 174 28.94 -4.48 9.42
N THR A 175 29.73 -4.09 10.40
CA THR A 175 29.29 -3.35 11.58
C THR A 175 30.06 -2.04 11.66
N VAL A 176 29.36 -0.93 11.77
CA VAL A 176 29.93 0.39 11.96
C VAL A 176 29.59 0.88 13.36
N ASP A 177 30.60 0.92 14.24
CA ASP A 177 30.44 1.52 15.57
C ASP A 177 30.67 3.02 15.47
N ALA A 178 29.59 3.75 15.47
CA ALA A 178 29.59 5.20 15.30
C ALA A 178 28.55 5.88 16.19
N SER A 179 28.79 7.14 16.53
CA SER A 179 27.83 7.97 17.24
C SER A 179 27.50 9.21 16.40
N LEU A 180 26.20 9.47 16.20
CA LEU A 180 25.70 10.63 15.51
C LEU A 180 25.54 11.80 16.50
N ALA A 181 25.88 13.00 16.09
CA ALA A 181 25.72 14.21 16.91
C ALA A 181 24.22 14.47 17.22
N ASN A 182 23.94 15.32 18.21
CA ASN A 182 22.57 15.54 18.68
C ASN A 182 21.60 16.03 17.61
N HIS A 183 22.06 16.77 16.63
CA HIS A 183 21.27 17.31 15.53
C HIS A 183 21.26 16.39 14.29
N THR A 184 22.24 15.47 14.17
CA THR A 184 22.35 14.54 13.04
C THR A 184 21.39 13.39 13.21
N LYS A 185 20.44 13.21 12.29
CA LYS A 185 19.45 12.15 12.33
C LYS A 185 19.96 10.85 11.71
N SER A 186 20.76 10.96 10.66
CA SER A 186 21.25 9.81 9.90
C SER A 186 22.58 10.09 9.18
N ALA A 187 23.27 9.01 8.81
CA ALA A 187 24.41 9.02 7.89
C ALA A 187 24.29 7.84 6.93
N SER A 188 24.57 8.06 5.65
CA SER A 188 24.61 6.96 4.67
C SER A 188 26.00 6.33 4.66
N VAL A 189 26.04 5.01 4.59
CA VAL A 189 27.28 4.23 4.44
C VAL A 189 27.13 3.32 3.23
N ILE A 190 28.00 3.54 2.25
CA ILE A 190 28.01 2.77 1.00
C ILE A 190 29.36 2.09 0.88
N VAL A 191 29.37 0.86 0.39
CA VAL A 191 30.61 0.10 0.21
C VAL A 191 30.82 -0.21 -1.26
N ASP A 192 32.03 0.11 -1.72
CA ASP A 192 32.55 -0.27 -3.02
C ASP A 192 33.68 -1.30 -2.82
N ILE A 193 33.75 -2.31 -3.64
CA ILE A 193 34.76 -3.39 -3.48
C ILE A 193 35.45 -3.73 -4.80
N THR A 194 36.64 -4.34 -4.67
CA THR A 194 37.20 -5.23 -5.67
C THR A 194 37.25 -6.65 -5.10
N ASP A 195 37.00 -7.66 -5.91
CA ASP A 195 37.03 -9.07 -5.50
C ASP A 195 37.76 -9.96 -6.54
N GLU A 196 37.80 -11.25 -6.31
CA GLU A 196 38.43 -12.22 -7.21
C GLU A 196 37.83 -12.22 -8.63
N THR A 197 36.59 -11.77 -8.78
CA THR A 197 35.84 -11.72 -10.05
C THR A 197 35.82 -10.33 -10.68
N HIS A 198 36.06 -9.27 -9.92
CA HIS A 198 36.05 -7.87 -10.33
C HIS A 198 37.34 -7.17 -9.96
N ARG A 199 38.20 -6.93 -10.94
CA ARG A 199 39.48 -6.21 -10.75
C ARG A 199 39.30 -4.71 -10.62
N GLU A 200 38.21 -4.15 -11.19
CA GLU A 200 37.76 -2.78 -11.01
C GLU A 200 36.71 -2.70 -9.93
N TYR A 201 36.46 -1.49 -9.41
CA TYR A 201 35.45 -1.30 -8.37
C TYR A 201 34.06 -1.71 -8.81
N ARG A 202 33.46 -2.58 -8.02
CA ARG A 202 32.02 -2.82 -8.01
C ARG A 202 31.40 -1.84 -7.02
N TYR A 203 30.68 -0.87 -7.57
CA TYR A 203 30.11 0.24 -6.80
C TYR A 203 28.79 -0.14 -6.12
N ASN A 204 28.52 0.50 -4.97
CA ASN A 204 27.27 0.39 -4.21
C ASN A 204 26.89 -1.08 -3.87
N THR A 205 27.87 -1.92 -3.58
CA THR A 205 27.62 -3.33 -3.27
C THR A 205 26.90 -3.52 -1.94
N VAL A 206 27.15 -2.63 -0.99
CA VAL A 206 26.47 -2.58 0.30
C VAL A 206 25.99 -1.15 0.52
N ASN A 207 24.73 -0.99 0.88
CA ASN A 207 24.15 0.30 1.21
C ASN A 207 23.43 0.16 2.56
N MET A 208 23.87 0.91 3.56
CA MET A 208 23.25 0.96 4.88
C MET A 208 23.09 2.40 5.32
N GLN A 209 22.15 2.64 6.19
CA GLN A 209 21.90 3.94 6.77
C GLN A 209 21.99 3.86 8.28
N LEU A 210 22.96 4.56 8.83
CA LEU A 210 23.11 4.72 10.26
C LEU A 210 22.06 5.70 10.77
N LEU A 211 21.30 5.30 11.76
CA LEU A 211 20.23 6.10 12.35
C LEU A 211 20.53 6.36 13.81
N LYS A 212 20.24 7.60 14.25
CA LYS A 212 20.44 8.00 15.64
C LYS A 212 19.63 7.10 16.58
N ASP A 213 20.21 6.75 17.71
CA ASP A 213 19.60 5.93 18.77
C ASP A 213 19.04 4.58 18.31
N THR A 214 19.51 4.08 17.16
CA THR A 214 19.07 2.80 16.58
C THR A 214 20.27 1.87 16.36
N PRO A 215 20.75 1.13 17.37
CA PRO A 215 21.97 0.31 17.29
C PRO A 215 21.94 -0.71 16.16
N ARG A 216 20.76 -1.17 15.78
CA ARG A 216 20.60 -2.14 14.72
C ARG A 216 20.91 -1.58 13.32
N SER A 217 20.70 -0.29 13.10
CA SER A 217 21.02 0.36 11.84
C SER A 217 22.54 0.35 11.56
N HIS A 218 23.35 0.07 12.58
CA HIS A 218 24.82 0.02 12.54
C HIS A 218 25.36 -1.33 12.04
N PHE A 219 24.52 -2.25 11.66
CA PHE A 219 24.86 -3.58 11.21
C PHE A 219 24.12 -3.92 9.90
N THR A 220 24.85 -4.55 8.97
CA THR A 220 24.26 -5.11 7.75
C THR A 220 24.95 -6.40 7.33
N THR A 221 24.24 -7.26 6.60
CA THR A 221 24.81 -8.42 5.91
C THR A 221 25.36 -7.99 4.56
N CYS A 222 26.44 -8.62 4.15
CA CYS A 222 27.08 -8.38 2.86
C CYS A 222 26.97 -9.65 2.01
N GLU A 223 26.32 -9.54 0.85
CA GLU A 223 26.22 -10.67 -0.10
C GLU A 223 27.39 -10.60 -1.12
N LEU A 224 28.61 -10.74 -0.60
CA LEU A 224 29.82 -10.67 -1.41
C LEU A 224 30.34 -12.07 -1.74
N SER A 225 30.90 -12.24 -2.93
CA SER A 225 31.40 -13.51 -3.42
C SER A 225 32.92 -13.57 -3.33
N GLY A 226 33.47 -14.65 -2.73
CA GLY A 226 34.90 -14.86 -2.65
C GLY A 226 35.60 -13.86 -1.72
N LYS A 227 36.94 -13.71 -1.94
CA LYS A 227 37.76 -12.80 -1.15
C LYS A 227 37.70 -11.38 -1.70
N VAL A 228 37.56 -10.43 -0.79
CA VAL A 228 37.57 -8.99 -1.09
C VAL A 228 39.01 -8.48 -1.08
N GLY A 229 39.44 -7.86 -2.15
CA GLY A 229 40.76 -7.25 -2.27
C GLY A 229 40.80 -5.84 -1.67
N THR A 230 40.08 -4.92 -2.26
CA THR A 230 39.91 -3.53 -1.77
C THR A 230 38.52 -3.36 -1.22
N PHE A 231 38.41 -2.75 -0.05
CA PHE A 231 37.17 -2.47 0.64
C PHE A 231 37.12 -0.97 0.93
N ARG A 232 36.25 -0.24 0.18
CA ARG A 232 36.08 1.19 0.31
C ARG A 232 34.76 1.50 0.96
N VAL A 233 34.79 2.18 2.10
CA VAL A 233 33.63 2.61 2.84
C VAL A 233 33.41 4.10 2.62
N LYS A 234 32.26 4.49 2.08
CA LYS A 234 31.88 5.85 1.81
C LYS A 234 30.84 6.31 2.83
N PHE A 235 31.14 7.37 3.56
CA PHE A 235 30.22 8.05 4.46
C PHE A 235 29.67 9.31 3.80
N THR A 236 28.35 9.52 3.88
CA THR A 236 27.72 10.72 3.37
C THR A 236 26.75 11.27 4.42
N LEU A 237 26.87 12.55 4.74
CA LEU A 237 25.97 13.26 5.63
C LEU A 237 25.02 14.16 4.83
N PRO A 238 23.73 14.27 5.23
CA PRO A 238 22.73 15.00 4.46
C PRO A 238 22.83 16.54 4.56
N GLU A 239 23.29 17.08 5.70
CA GLU A 239 23.29 18.53 5.97
C GLU A 239 24.68 19.04 6.38
N ASP A 240 24.92 20.36 6.18
CA ASP A 240 26.21 20.99 6.46
C ASP A 240 26.57 21.02 7.96
N ASN A 241 25.57 20.99 8.84
CA ASN A 241 25.79 20.98 10.28
C ASN A 241 25.88 19.57 10.86
N ASP A 242 25.69 18.54 10.04
CA ASP A 242 25.72 17.17 10.51
C ASP A 242 27.13 16.71 10.87
N SER A 243 27.23 15.84 11.86
CA SER A 243 28.50 15.17 12.18
C SER A 243 28.30 13.77 12.76
N ILE A 244 29.27 12.89 12.45
CA ILE A 244 29.33 11.52 12.93
C ILE A 244 30.73 11.22 13.42
N THR A 245 30.84 10.53 14.55
CA THR A 245 32.12 10.02 15.06
C THR A 245 32.14 8.51 14.93
N VAL A 246 33.00 8.00 14.04
CA VAL A 246 33.26 6.59 13.81
C VAL A 246 34.35 6.09 14.72
N ARG A 247 34.08 5.04 15.51
CA ARG A 247 35.03 4.42 16.45
C ARG A 247 35.64 3.16 15.88
N ASN A 248 34.83 2.33 15.24
CA ASN A 248 35.25 1.06 14.70
C ASN A 248 34.48 0.68 13.45
N ILE A 249 35.16 0.09 12.50
CA ILE A 249 34.54 -0.64 11.39
C ILE A 249 34.92 -2.10 11.55
N ILE A 250 33.95 -2.98 11.72
CA ILE A 250 34.17 -4.40 12.01
C ILE A 250 33.50 -5.21 10.91
N ILE A 251 34.26 -6.07 10.27
CA ILE A 251 33.75 -7.05 9.30
C ILE A 251 33.67 -8.43 9.95
N ASN A 252 32.69 -9.21 9.48
CA ASN A 252 32.44 -10.57 9.93
C ASN A 252 32.19 -10.71 11.45
N ARG A 253 31.62 -9.66 12.06
CA ARG A 253 31.18 -9.75 13.45
C ARG A 253 30.05 -10.75 13.57
N ASP A 254 30.12 -11.63 14.57
CA ASP A 254 29.08 -12.61 14.86
C ASP A 254 27.70 -11.92 15.06
N ILE A 255 26.70 -12.42 14.37
CA ILE A 255 25.32 -11.99 14.56
C ILE A 255 24.76 -12.69 15.79
N PRO A 256 24.34 -11.97 16.84
CA PRO A 256 23.76 -12.59 18.00
C PRO A 256 22.45 -13.30 17.63
N PHE A 257 22.32 -14.54 18.08
CA PHE A 257 21.10 -15.33 17.93
C PHE A 257 19.92 -14.63 18.61
N ARG A 258 18.82 -14.44 17.89
CA ARG A 258 17.62 -13.74 18.40
C ARG A 258 16.37 -14.58 18.27
N PHE A 259 15.56 -14.61 19.33
CA PHE A 259 14.24 -15.23 19.35
C PHE A 259 13.18 -14.18 19.73
N SER A 260 12.29 -13.82 18.79
CA SER A 260 11.27 -12.81 19.02
C SER A 260 9.93 -13.44 19.40
N LEU A 261 9.60 -13.40 20.69
CA LEU A 261 8.28 -13.81 21.19
C LEU A 261 7.15 -12.94 20.62
N LEU A 262 7.42 -11.65 20.36
CA LEU A 262 6.44 -10.74 19.76
C LEU A 262 6.08 -11.17 18.33
N ARG A 263 7.08 -11.42 17.49
CA ARG A 263 6.89 -11.90 16.11
C ARG A 263 6.14 -13.22 16.11
N MET A 264 6.55 -14.18 16.90
CA MET A 264 5.88 -15.47 17.04
C MET A 264 4.43 -15.30 17.51
N GLY A 265 4.16 -14.42 18.47
CA GLY A 265 2.82 -14.10 18.96
C GLY A 265 1.92 -13.48 17.90
N VAL A 266 2.45 -12.54 17.11
CA VAL A 266 1.72 -11.92 15.99
C VAL A 266 1.35 -12.96 14.94
N PHE A 267 2.31 -13.77 14.46
CA PHE A 267 2.03 -14.81 13.47
C PHE A 267 1.09 -15.89 14.00
N LEU A 268 1.25 -16.32 15.25
CA LEU A 268 0.34 -17.27 15.89
C LEU A 268 -1.08 -16.73 15.93
N THR A 269 -1.26 -15.48 16.31
CA THR A 269 -2.57 -14.82 16.37
C THR A 269 -3.21 -14.77 14.99
N LEU A 270 -2.47 -14.36 13.98
CA LEU A 270 -2.97 -14.29 12.59
C LEU A 270 -3.37 -15.67 12.05
N ILE A 271 -2.57 -16.71 12.33
CA ILE A 271 -2.84 -18.08 11.89
C ILE A 271 -4.06 -18.65 12.63
N LEU A 272 -4.18 -18.42 13.95
CA LEU A 272 -5.33 -18.87 14.73
C LEU A 272 -6.63 -18.15 14.32
N LEU A 273 -6.56 -16.86 14.02
CA LEU A 273 -7.68 -16.12 13.44
C LEU A 273 -8.08 -16.71 12.09
N GLY A 274 -7.11 -16.97 11.21
CA GLY A 274 -7.35 -17.63 9.93
C GLY A 274 -8.00 -19.00 10.09
N TYR A 275 -7.52 -19.81 11.03
CA TYR A 275 -8.12 -21.10 11.37
C TYR A 275 -9.57 -20.94 11.84
N GLY A 276 -9.84 -19.99 12.76
CA GLY A 276 -11.19 -19.69 13.25
C GLY A 276 -12.13 -19.27 12.13
N ILE A 277 -11.66 -18.42 11.20
CA ILE A 277 -12.40 -17.97 10.02
C ILE A 277 -12.79 -19.18 9.14
N VAL A 278 -11.83 -20.04 8.80
CA VAL A 278 -12.07 -21.21 7.93
C VAL A 278 -13.05 -22.21 8.55
N HIS A 279 -12.99 -22.41 9.88
CA HIS A 279 -13.83 -23.38 10.59
C HIS A 279 -15.13 -22.80 11.12
N SER A 280 -15.36 -21.49 10.98
CA SER A 280 -16.57 -20.82 11.45
C SER A 280 -17.82 -21.33 10.70
N THR A 281 -18.77 -21.85 11.46
CA THR A 281 -20.10 -22.19 10.92
C THR A 281 -20.91 -20.94 10.61
N LEU A 282 -20.71 -19.86 11.37
CA LEU A 282 -21.38 -18.56 11.22
C LEU A 282 -21.06 -17.92 9.86
N LEU A 283 -19.78 -17.97 9.45
CA LEU A 283 -19.34 -17.42 8.16
C LEU A 283 -19.90 -18.19 6.95
N ARG A 284 -20.37 -19.42 7.14
CA ARG A 284 -21.02 -20.24 6.09
C ARG A 284 -22.52 -19.98 5.97
N ARG A 285 -23.15 -19.36 6.99
CA ARG A 285 -24.59 -19.04 6.96
C ARG A 285 -24.90 -17.88 6.02
N PRO A 286 -26.09 -17.86 5.40
CA PRO A 286 -26.50 -16.76 4.52
C PRO A 286 -26.65 -15.45 5.26
N CYS A 287 -26.24 -14.33 4.62
CA CYS A 287 -26.29 -12.99 5.20
C CYS A 287 -27.68 -12.55 5.69
N HIS A 288 -28.77 -13.02 5.07
CA HIS A 288 -30.11 -12.64 5.47
C HIS A 288 -30.54 -13.25 6.80
N GLN A 289 -29.94 -14.35 7.22
CA GLN A 289 -30.18 -14.99 8.52
C GLN A 289 -29.38 -14.33 9.65
N GLU A 290 -28.19 -13.81 9.35
CA GLU A 290 -27.22 -13.27 10.32
C GLU A 290 -27.02 -11.75 10.13
N LYS A 291 -28.13 -11.00 10.03
CA LYS A 291 -28.11 -9.55 9.74
C LYS A 291 -27.33 -8.72 10.75
N LEU A 292 -27.49 -9.03 12.05
CA LEU A 292 -26.79 -8.32 13.11
C LEU A 292 -25.29 -8.55 13.05
N PHE A 293 -24.89 -9.82 12.87
CA PHE A 293 -23.47 -10.19 12.71
C PHE A 293 -22.83 -9.48 11.52
N VAL A 294 -23.49 -9.50 10.34
CA VAL A 294 -22.96 -8.83 9.14
C VAL A 294 -22.83 -7.33 9.36
N ARG A 295 -23.81 -6.68 10.01
CA ARG A 295 -23.75 -5.24 10.31
C ARG A 295 -22.66 -4.91 11.31
N ALA A 296 -22.56 -5.67 12.40
CA ALA A 296 -21.55 -5.48 13.43
C ALA A 296 -20.13 -5.68 12.86
N SER A 297 -19.92 -6.78 12.10
CA SER A 297 -18.63 -7.02 11.44
C SER A 297 -18.29 -5.95 10.41
N ALA A 298 -19.26 -5.47 9.63
CA ALA A 298 -19.03 -4.38 8.69
C ALA A 298 -18.69 -3.06 9.43
N ALA A 299 -19.35 -2.78 10.56
CA ALA A 299 -19.01 -1.62 11.39
C ALA A 299 -17.58 -1.72 11.94
N VAL A 300 -17.15 -2.91 12.40
CA VAL A 300 -15.76 -3.15 12.84
C VAL A 300 -14.78 -2.93 11.70
N VAL A 301 -15.02 -3.50 10.52
CA VAL A 301 -14.16 -3.26 9.33
C VAL A 301 -14.07 -1.77 9.02
N THR A 302 -15.21 -1.07 9.01
CA THR A 302 -15.23 0.37 8.76
C THR A 302 -14.47 1.16 9.83
N ALA A 303 -14.66 0.83 11.10
CA ALA A 303 -13.95 1.48 12.21
C ALA A 303 -12.42 1.26 12.09
N VAL A 304 -11.97 0.05 11.76
CA VAL A 304 -10.55 -0.25 11.53
C VAL A 304 -10.01 0.57 10.35
N CYS A 305 -10.78 0.67 9.26
CA CYS A 305 -10.39 1.52 8.13
C CYS A 305 -10.32 2.99 8.51
N CYS A 306 -11.31 3.50 9.25
CA CYS A 306 -11.29 4.90 9.73
C CYS A 306 -10.10 5.18 10.67
N LEU A 307 -9.82 4.27 11.60
CA LEU A 307 -8.64 4.37 12.48
C LEU A 307 -7.33 4.33 11.69
N GLY A 308 -7.26 3.49 10.64
CA GLY A 308 -6.11 3.47 9.73
C GLY A 308 -5.92 4.82 9.01
N CYS A 309 -6.99 5.42 8.49
CA CYS A 309 -6.92 6.76 7.87
C CYS A 309 -6.46 7.82 8.89
N VAL A 310 -7.01 7.79 10.11
CA VAL A 310 -6.58 8.69 11.19
C VAL A 310 -5.10 8.50 11.51
N SER A 311 -4.62 7.25 11.63
CA SER A 311 -3.22 6.97 11.97
C SER A 311 -2.25 7.45 10.89
N LEU A 312 -2.62 7.33 9.59
CA LEU A 312 -1.80 7.82 8.50
C LEU A 312 -1.65 9.34 8.50
N VAL A 313 -2.74 10.07 8.78
CA VAL A 313 -2.69 11.54 8.90
C VAL A 313 -1.97 11.96 10.17
N TRP A 314 -2.19 11.24 11.27
CA TRP A 314 -1.54 11.54 12.55
C TRP A 314 -0.02 11.37 12.51
N ALA A 315 0.47 10.45 11.71
CA ALA A 315 1.91 10.22 11.53
C ALA A 315 2.65 11.46 11.00
N ASP A 316 1.97 12.36 10.27
CA ASP A 316 2.54 13.63 9.78
C ASP A 316 2.29 14.80 10.74
N THR A 317 1.56 14.57 11.84
CA THR A 317 1.15 15.63 12.74
C THR A 317 2.19 15.82 13.84
N SER A 318 3.17 16.69 13.60
CA SER A 318 4.24 17.00 14.55
C SER A 318 3.89 18.07 15.59
N ARG A 319 2.72 18.72 15.48
CA ARG A 319 2.30 19.87 16.31
C ARG A 319 1.01 19.59 17.05
N PRO A 320 0.73 20.31 18.16
CA PRO A 320 -0.55 20.28 18.83
C PRO A 320 -1.70 20.65 17.88
N ILE A 321 -2.81 19.90 17.94
CA ILE A 321 -3.96 20.11 17.04
C ILE A 321 -4.45 21.55 17.06
N LYS A 322 -4.55 22.16 18.25
CA LYS A 322 -4.98 23.56 18.40
C LYS A 322 -4.14 24.52 17.56
N GLU A 323 -2.83 24.38 17.63
CA GLU A 323 -1.88 25.20 16.85
C GLU A 323 -2.05 25.04 15.34
N ILE A 324 -2.36 23.80 14.87
CA ILE A 324 -2.59 23.53 13.45
C ILE A 324 -3.84 24.25 12.95
N PHE A 325 -4.91 24.31 13.76
CA PHE A 325 -6.16 24.97 13.38
C PHE A 325 -6.11 26.50 13.52
N GLU A 326 -5.22 27.05 14.33
CA GLU A 326 -5.04 28.48 14.56
C GLU A 326 -3.95 29.08 13.67
N ARG A 327 -3.15 28.25 12.99
CA ARG A 327 -2.02 28.72 12.21
C ARG A 327 -2.44 29.20 10.82
N GLU A 328 -2.08 30.40 10.47
CA GLU A 328 -1.94 30.85 9.09
C GLU A 328 -0.71 30.17 8.49
N SER A 329 -0.86 29.36 7.47
CA SER A 329 0.26 28.71 6.82
C SER A 329 0.17 28.80 5.32
N GLY A 330 1.10 29.57 4.73
CA GLY A 330 1.55 29.50 3.37
C GLY A 330 0.50 29.72 2.27
N ASN A 331 0.98 30.06 1.10
CA ASN A 331 0.19 30.13 -0.11
C ASN A 331 -0.30 28.76 -0.53
N GLN A 332 -1.55 28.46 -0.22
CA GLN A 332 -2.23 27.27 -0.72
C GLN A 332 -3.42 27.70 -1.56
N ILE A 333 -3.45 27.26 -2.78
CA ILE A 333 -4.46 27.60 -3.79
C ILE A 333 -5.92 27.46 -3.30
N THR A 334 -6.18 26.57 -2.35
CA THR A 334 -7.51 26.40 -1.73
C THR A 334 -7.87 27.57 -0.82
N ARG A 335 -6.89 28.15 -0.11
CA ARG A 335 -7.09 29.32 0.77
C ARG A 335 -7.20 30.58 -0.03
N GLU A 336 -6.30 30.76 -1.00
CA GLU A 336 -6.35 31.89 -1.93
C GLU A 336 -7.69 31.97 -2.65
N LEU A 337 -8.33 30.80 -2.91
CA LEU A 337 -9.67 30.77 -3.49
C LEU A 337 -10.76 31.14 -2.47
N VAL A 338 -10.56 30.90 -1.17
CA VAL A 338 -11.46 31.39 -0.11
C VAL A 338 -11.42 32.91 -0.07
N ASP A 339 -10.20 33.49 -0.04
CA ASP A 339 -9.99 34.94 0.00
C ASP A 339 -10.59 35.62 -1.24
N ALA A 340 -10.37 35.03 -2.43
CA ALA A 340 -10.96 35.53 -3.67
C ALA A 340 -12.51 35.52 -3.62
N PHE A 341 -13.13 34.49 -3.04
CA PHE A 341 -14.60 34.42 -2.91
C PHE A 341 -15.13 35.43 -1.89
N GLU A 342 -14.42 35.69 -0.81
CA GLU A 342 -14.77 36.76 0.14
C GLU A 342 -14.67 38.14 -0.48
N ALA A 343 -13.67 38.33 -1.37
CA ALA A 343 -13.54 39.55 -2.16
C ALA A 343 -14.57 39.65 -3.33
N GLY A 344 -15.43 38.63 -3.50
CA GLY A 344 -16.47 38.62 -4.55
C GLY A 344 -15.95 38.35 -5.97
N GLN A 345 -14.76 37.72 -6.09
CA GLN A 345 -14.14 37.42 -7.40
C GLN A 345 -13.73 35.94 -7.50
N VAL A 346 -13.40 35.49 -8.71
CA VAL A 346 -12.96 34.13 -9.01
C VAL A 346 -11.46 34.06 -9.34
N SER A 347 -10.81 35.22 -9.61
CA SER A 347 -9.36 35.33 -9.74
C SER A 347 -8.71 35.42 -8.37
N LEU A 348 -7.54 34.77 -8.19
CA LEU A 348 -6.79 34.84 -6.95
C LEU A 348 -6.20 36.23 -6.74
N GLU A 349 -6.05 36.67 -5.49
CA GLU A 349 -5.49 38.00 -5.14
C GLU A 349 -3.96 38.01 -5.19
N THR A 350 -3.34 36.85 -5.36
CA THR A 350 -1.88 36.68 -5.42
C THR A 350 -1.29 37.55 -6.53
N PRO A 351 -0.34 38.44 -6.22
CA PRO A 351 0.26 39.35 -7.21
C PRO A 351 1.04 38.57 -8.27
N VAL A 352 0.90 38.98 -9.51
CA VAL A 352 1.62 38.39 -10.65
C VAL A 352 2.98 39.08 -10.81
N ASP A 353 4.03 38.28 -11.00
CA ASP A 353 5.37 38.80 -11.28
C ASP A 353 5.38 39.59 -12.61
N PRO A 354 5.91 40.81 -12.65
CA PRO A 354 6.02 41.57 -13.89
C PRO A 354 6.81 40.86 -14.98
N GLY A 355 7.77 40.01 -14.61
CA GLY A 355 8.51 39.17 -15.53
C GLY A 355 7.60 38.18 -16.23
N LEU A 356 6.64 37.55 -15.50
CA LEU A 356 5.69 36.63 -16.08
C LEU A 356 4.73 37.32 -17.07
N LEU A 357 4.34 38.57 -16.78
CA LEU A 357 3.52 39.37 -17.69
C LEU A 357 4.23 39.75 -18.97
N ALA A 358 5.56 39.88 -18.92
CA ALA A 358 6.39 40.27 -20.06
C ALA A 358 6.82 39.11 -20.96
N MET A 359 6.63 37.85 -20.50
CA MET A 359 7.03 36.67 -21.28
C MET A 359 6.13 36.43 -22.50
N GLU A 360 6.75 36.07 -23.65
CA GLU A 360 6.03 35.66 -24.86
C GLU A 360 5.27 34.33 -24.60
N ASN A 361 5.91 33.38 -23.90
CA ASN A 361 5.28 32.13 -23.48
C ASN A 361 5.47 31.94 -21.95
N PRO A 362 4.50 32.34 -21.13
CA PRO A 362 4.59 32.18 -19.68
C PRO A 362 4.49 30.72 -19.21
N TYR A 363 4.10 29.79 -20.09
CA TYR A 363 3.93 28.36 -19.76
C TYR A 363 5.22 27.54 -19.92
N ASP A 364 6.23 28.08 -20.59
CA ASP A 364 7.54 27.44 -20.72
C ASP A 364 8.32 27.53 -19.40
N TRP A 365 8.40 26.37 -18.70
CA TRP A 365 9.13 26.29 -17.43
C TRP A 365 10.62 26.61 -17.57
N SER A 366 11.24 26.18 -18.66
CA SER A 366 12.68 26.41 -18.88
C SER A 366 12.98 27.90 -19.05
N ALA A 367 12.14 28.61 -19.77
CA ALA A 367 12.26 30.08 -19.95
C ALA A 367 12.01 30.80 -18.60
N ARG A 368 10.95 30.44 -17.86
CA ARG A 368 10.72 31.02 -16.52
C ARG A 368 11.91 30.82 -15.58
N SER A 369 12.50 29.61 -15.61
CA SER A 369 13.65 29.27 -14.76
C SER A 369 14.91 30.02 -15.17
N ALA A 370 15.17 30.19 -16.48
CA ALA A 370 16.32 30.89 -17.01
C ALA A 370 16.26 32.38 -16.68
N ASP A 371 15.07 32.99 -16.77
CA ASP A 371 14.85 34.43 -16.50
C ASP A 371 14.59 34.69 -15.00
N ASN A 372 14.64 33.65 -14.17
CA ASN A 372 14.41 33.71 -12.72
C ASN A 372 13.05 34.36 -12.34
N VAL A 373 12.01 34.09 -13.13
CA VAL A 373 10.66 34.63 -12.94
C VAL A 373 9.96 33.88 -11.79
N ASN A 374 9.46 34.64 -10.83
CA ASN A 374 8.73 34.09 -9.67
C ASN A 374 7.29 33.77 -10.04
N ALA A 375 7.05 32.58 -10.55
CA ALA A 375 5.72 32.08 -10.90
C ALA A 375 5.17 31.14 -9.81
N GLN A 376 3.86 31.27 -9.51
CA GLN A 376 3.21 30.38 -8.54
C GLN A 376 3.00 29.00 -9.15
N TRP A 377 3.62 27.97 -8.53
CA TRP A 377 3.55 26.60 -8.97
C TRP A 377 2.13 26.04 -8.89
N ASP A 378 1.71 25.31 -9.91
CA ASP A 378 0.37 24.69 -10.02
C ASP A 378 -0.82 25.68 -9.97
N HIS A 379 -0.55 26.96 -10.20
CA HIS A 379 -1.58 27.95 -10.45
C HIS A 379 -1.87 28.07 -11.95
N VAL A 380 -3.09 28.38 -12.28
CA VAL A 380 -3.47 28.75 -13.66
C VAL A 380 -3.18 30.22 -13.87
N PHE A 381 -2.47 30.52 -14.92
CA PHE A 381 -2.23 31.91 -15.35
C PHE A 381 -3.02 32.19 -16.65
N TYR A 382 -3.99 33.10 -16.58
CA TYR A 382 -4.82 33.43 -17.74
C TYR A 382 -5.16 34.92 -17.71
N ASN A 383 -4.97 35.61 -18.85
CA ASN A 383 -5.26 37.04 -19.00
C ASN A 383 -4.65 37.90 -17.86
N GLY A 384 -3.40 37.64 -17.49
CA GLY A 384 -2.67 38.42 -16.50
C GLY A 384 -3.09 38.24 -15.06
N LYS A 385 -3.85 37.17 -14.75
CA LYS A 385 -4.34 36.83 -13.41
C LYS A 385 -4.12 35.38 -13.08
N TYR A 386 -3.99 35.07 -11.78
CA TYR A 386 -3.97 33.70 -11.30
C TYR A 386 -5.37 33.18 -11.03
N TYR A 387 -5.57 31.87 -11.30
CA TYR A 387 -6.80 31.14 -10.99
C TYR A 387 -6.47 29.76 -10.45
N SER A 388 -7.47 29.14 -9.80
CA SER A 388 -7.43 27.72 -9.43
C SER A 388 -8.10 26.87 -10.49
N TYR A 389 -7.46 25.77 -10.94
CA TYR A 389 -8.11 24.74 -11.78
C TYR A 389 -8.67 23.59 -10.93
N TYR A 390 -8.40 23.59 -9.62
CA TYR A 390 -8.96 22.61 -8.70
C TYR A 390 -10.48 22.85 -8.52
N GLY A 391 -11.19 21.74 -8.21
CA GLY A 391 -12.63 21.80 -8.05
C GLY A 391 -13.09 22.70 -6.90
N ILE A 392 -14.14 23.45 -7.12
CA ILE A 392 -14.69 24.42 -6.15
C ILE A 392 -15.50 23.78 -5.03
N ALA A 393 -15.99 22.55 -5.20
CA ALA A 393 -16.88 21.95 -4.21
C ALA A 393 -16.27 21.87 -2.80
N PRO A 394 -15.01 21.43 -2.58
CA PRO A 394 -14.41 21.45 -1.24
C PRO A 394 -14.36 22.87 -0.65
N VAL A 395 -14.05 23.88 -1.46
CA VAL A 395 -13.97 25.27 -0.98
C VAL A 395 -15.34 25.73 -0.48
N VAL A 396 -16.38 25.57 -1.29
CA VAL A 396 -17.75 26.04 -0.96
C VAL A 396 -18.39 25.21 0.16
N THR A 397 -18.05 23.91 0.27
CA THR A 397 -18.72 23.03 1.26
C THR A 397 -17.99 22.95 2.60
N LEU A 398 -16.70 23.28 2.67
CA LEU A 398 -15.89 23.15 3.89
C LEU A 398 -15.05 24.38 4.19
N PHE A 399 -14.15 24.81 3.28
CA PHE A 399 -13.16 25.82 3.61
C PHE A 399 -13.77 27.21 3.82
N LEU A 400 -14.56 27.70 2.90
CA LEU A 400 -15.23 28.99 2.99
C LEU A 400 -16.21 29.08 4.18
N PRO A 401 -17.14 28.13 4.41
CA PRO A 401 -18.01 28.18 5.59
C PRO A 401 -17.24 28.15 6.91
N TYR A 402 -16.14 27.38 6.97
CA TYR A 402 -15.31 27.31 8.16
C TYR A 402 -14.60 28.66 8.41
N HIS A 403 -14.05 29.27 7.36
CA HIS A 403 -13.37 30.58 7.44
C HIS A 403 -14.33 31.68 7.88
N LEU A 404 -15.50 31.79 7.27
CA LEU A 404 -16.54 32.72 7.63
C LEU A 404 -17.01 32.60 9.10
N LEU A 405 -16.98 31.39 9.67
CA LEU A 405 -17.43 31.12 11.04
C LEU A 405 -16.32 31.33 12.09
N THR A 406 -15.07 31.09 11.74
CA THR A 406 -13.96 31.02 12.72
C THR A 406 -12.87 32.06 12.49
N GLY A 407 -12.80 32.66 11.30
CA GLY A 407 -11.67 33.51 10.88
C GLY A 407 -10.38 32.75 10.59
N HIS A 408 -10.39 31.42 10.65
CA HIS A 408 -9.22 30.57 10.41
C HIS A 408 -9.42 29.67 9.20
N TYR A 409 -8.33 29.28 8.53
CA TYR A 409 -8.39 28.33 7.43
C TYR A 409 -8.46 26.88 7.93
N PHE A 410 -9.34 26.10 7.31
CA PHE A 410 -9.42 24.68 7.65
C PHE A 410 -8.13 23.95 7.20
N PRO A 411 -7.47 23.14 8.08
CA PRO A 411 -6.22 22.49 7.72
C PRO A 411 -6.40 21.43 6.62
N THR A 412 -5.55 21.49 5.60
CA THR A 412 -5.58 20.61 4.43
C THR A 412 -5.60 19.13 4.80
N GLN A 413 -4.74 18.71 5.73
CA GLN A 413 -4.65 17.32 6.17
C GLN A 413 -5.94 16.80 6.80
N PHE A 414 -6.63 17.63 7.59
CA PHE A 414 -7.91 17.26 8.20
C PHE A 414 -9.06 17.34 7.21
N ALA A 415 -8.98 18.15 6.16
CA ALA A 415 -9.94 18.15 5.08
C ALA A 415 -9.86 16.84 4.28
N VAL A 416 -8.66 16.41 3.90
CA VAL A 416 -8.44 15.11 3.23
C VAL A 416 -8.93 13.96 4.11
N LEU A 417 -8.62 13.99 5.42
CA LEU A 417 -9.12 12.99 6.38
C LEU A 417 -10.64 12.97 6.45
N LEU A 418 -11.29 14.12 6.63
CA LEU A 418 -12.75 14.22 6.75
C LEU A 418 -13.46 13.62 5.54
N TYR A 419 -13.06 14.01 4.33
CA TYR A 419 -13.63 13.46 3.11
C TYR A 419 -13.29 11.98 2.95
N GLY A 420 -12.08 11.55 3.31
CA GLY A 420 -11.68 10.14 3.33
C GLY A 420 -12.57 9.30 4.23
N LEU A 421 -12.83 9.75 5.47
CA LEU A 421 -13.72 9.08 6.42
C LEU A 421 -15.17 9.00 5.90
N ILE A 422 -15.71 10.08 5.35
CA ILE A 422 -17.03 10.08 4.71
C ILE A 422 -17.07 9.02 3.61
N GLY A 423 -16.08 9.00 2.75
CA GLY A 423 -15.97 8.05 1.65
C GLY A 423 -15.93 6.59 2.12
N VAL A 424 -15.08 6.26 3.10
CA VAL A 424 -14.96 4.91 3.70
C VAL A 424 -16.30 4.44 4.29
N VAL A 425 -16.97 5.30 5.05
CA VAL A 425 -18.28 4.99 5.66
C VAL A 425 -19.35 4.75 4.57
N PHE A 426 -19.47 5.66 3.60
CA PHE A 426 -20.48 5.54 2.56
C PHE A 426 -20.19 4.42 1.56
N LEU A 427 -18.92 4.06 1.34
CA LEU A 427 -18.56 2.89 0.56
C LEU A 427 -19.06 1.60 1.25
N THR A 428 -18.87 1.48 2.58
CA THR A 428 -19.45 0.36 3.36
C THR A 428 -20.97 0.34 3.26
N LEU A 429 -21.62 1.49 3.42
CA LEU A 429 -23.08 1.60 3.35
C LEU A 429 -23.61 1.22 1.96
N THR A 430 -22.92 1.64 0.91
CA THR A 430 -23.21 1.26 -0.49
C THR A 430 -23.12 -0.25 -0.68
N TYR A 431 -22.04 -0.86 -0.19
CA TYR A 431 -21.85 -2.30 -0.27
C TYR A 431 -22.91 -3.08 0.52
N LEU A 432 -23.24 -2.66 1.73
CA LEU A 432 -24.30 -3.27 2.51
C LEU A 432 -25.68 -3.13 1.83
N ALA A 433 -25.94 -1.99 1.18
CA ALA A 433 -27.16 -1.79 0.40
C ALA A 433 -27.19 -2.71 -0.83
N TYR A 434 -26.05 -2.91 -1.50
CA TYR A 434 -25.87 -3.87 -2.59
C TYR A 434 -26.13 -5.30 -2.12
N LEU A 435 -25.53 -5.74 -1.03
CA LEU A 435 -25.75 -7.09 -0.48
C LEU A 435 -27.24 -7.35 -0.16
N ARG A 436 -27.91 -6.40 0.50
CA ARG A 436 -29.32 -6.52 0.87
C ARG A 436 -30.25 -6.65 -0.35
N ARG A 437 -29.88 -6.03 -1.48
CA ARG A 437 -30.73 -6.02 -2.66
C ARG A 437 -30.46 -7.21 -3.58
N PHE A 438 -29.20 -7.53 -3.79
CA PHE A 438 -28.79 -8.44 -4.84
C PHE A 438 -28.19 -9.75 -4.34
N GLN A 439 -27.64 -9.78 -3.11
CA GLN A 439 -26.81 -10.88 -2.62
C GLN A 439 -27.28 -11.47 -1.27
N ARG A 440 -28.58 -11.45 -0.98
CA ARG A 440 -29.14 -11.84 0.33
C ARG A 440 -28.75 -13.25 0.79
N THR A 441 -28.64 -14.20 -0.14
CA THR A 441 -28.33 -15.62 0.15
C THR A 441 -26.84 -15.94 0.11
N LEU A 442 -25.98 -14.92 -0.08
CA LEU A 442 -24.53 -15.10 -0.06
C LEU A 442 -24.07 -15.47 1.36
N PRO A 443 -23.11 -16.39 1.55
CA PRO A 443 -22.52 -16.66 2.86
C PRO A 443 -21.86 -15.44 3.48
N CYS A 444 -21.98 -15.30 4.80
CA CYS A 444 -21.41 -14.15 5.52
C CYS A 444 -19.90 -13.98 5.26
N GLY A 445 -19.14 -15.06 5.19
CA GLY A 445 -17.70 -15.00 4.92
C GLY A 445 -17.37 -14.45 3.53
N MET A 446 -18.13 -14.82 2.51
CA MET A 446 -17.96 -14.27 1.15
C MET A 446 -18.33 -12.78 1.09
N ALA A 447 -19.40 -12.41 1.80
CA ALA A 447 -19.86 -11.02 1.86
C ALA A 447 -18.87 -10.11 2.61
N LEU A 448 -18.38 -10.55 3.77
CA LEU A 448 -17.40 -9.80 4.55
C LEU A 448 -16.03 -9.78 3.87
N GLY A 449 -15.60 -10.90 3.26
CA GLY A 449 -14.38 -10.93 2.46
C GLY A 449 -14.42 -9.92 1.31
N GLY A 450 -15.54 -9.83 0.59
CA GLY A 450 -15.74 -8.83 -0.46
C GLY A 450 -15.68 -7.39 0.07
N LEU A 451 -16.22 -7.12 1.27
CA LEU A 451 -16.12 -5.80 1.91
C LEU A 451 -14.67 -5.44 2.25
N ILE A 452 -13.95 -6.38 2.86
CA ILE A 452 -12.54 -6.15 3.25
C ILE A 452 -11.68 -5.86 2.02
N VAL A 453 -11.81 -6.68 0.96
CA VAL A 453 -11.06 -6.45 -0.28
C VAL A 453 -11.45 -5.10 -0.92
N MET A 454 -12.75 -4.74 -0.91
CA MET A 454 -13.22 -3.48 -1.46
C MET A 454 -12.66 -2.27 -0.70
N GLN A 455 -12.63 -2.32 0.64
CA GLN A 455 -12.04 -1.25 1.45
C GLN A 455 -10.53 -1.18 1.31
N ALA A 456 -9.84 -2.32 1.34
CA ALA A 456 -8.39 -2.38 1.19
C ALA A 456 -7.92 -1.83 -0.17
N SER A 457 -8.69 -2.11 -1.25
CA SER A 457 -8.31 -1.78 -2.63
C SER A 457 -9.10 -0.59 -3.19
N SER A 458 -9.71 0.25 -2.33
CA SER A 458 -10.52 1.41 -2.75
C SER A 458 -9.70 2.56 -3.34
N GLY A 459 -8.38 2.57 -3.15
CA GLY A 459 -7.49 3.66 -3.55
C GLY A 459 -7.43 4.83 -2.57
N ILE A 460 -8.39 4.96 -1.64
CA ILE A 460 -8.43 6.08 -0.69
C ILE A 460 -7.21 6.15 0.23
N TRP A 461 -6.57 5.01 0.48
CA TRP A 461 -5.38 4.91 1.31
C TRP A 461 -4.21 5.74 0.81
N TYR A 462 -4.00 5.78 -0.52
CA TYR A 462 -2.95 6.58 -1.16
C TYR A 462 -3.25 8.07 -1.09
N VAL A 463 -4.52 8.43 -1.09
CA VAL A 463 -4.98 9.81 -0.95
C VAL A 463 -4.76 10.31 0.48
N VAL A 464 -5.15 9.51 1.47
CA VAL A 464 -4.99 9.87 2.90
C VAL A 464 -3.54 9.77 3.37
N ALA A 465 -2.71 8.94 2.72
CA ALA A 465 -1.29 8.83 3.04
C ALA A 465 -0.49 10.08 2.66
N ARG A 466 -0.97 10.88 1.71
CA ARG A 466 -0.34 12.13 1.25
C ARG A 466 -1.35 13.27 1.40
N THR A 467 -1.24 14.06 2.44
CA THR A 467 -2.25 15.07 2.81
C THR A 467 -1.92 16.47 2.25
N LEU A 468 -1.71 16.55 0.93
CA LEU A 468 -1.49 17.81 0.23
C LEU A 468 -2.79 18.35 -0.39
N PHE A 469 -2.74 19.56 -0.91
CA PHE A 469 -3.91 20.20 -1.55
C PHE A 469 -4.40 19.44 -2.80
N TYR A 470 -3.54 18.73 -3.51
CA TYR A 470 -3.90 17.84 -4.63
C TYR A 470 -4.91 16.76 -4.23
N GLU A 471 -4.76 16.23 -3.04
CA GLU A 471 -5.57 15.13 -2.53
C GLU A 471 -6.95 15.58 -2.05
N ILE A 472 -7.16 16.89 -1.79
CA ILE A 472 -8.49 17.43 -1.40
C ILE A 472 -9.54 17.13 -2.49
N SER A 473 -9.22 17.40 -3.76
CA SER A 473 -10.12 17.18 -4.89
C SER A 473 -10.48 15.69 -5.05
N ILE A 474 -9.48 14.81 -4.85
CA ILE A 474 -9.64 13.35 -4.99
C ILE A 474 -10.48 12.81 -3.83
N ALA A 475 -10.15 13.18 -2.59
CA ALA A 475 -10.86 12.72 -1.39
C ALA A 475 -12.32 13.18 -1.40
N SER A 476 -12.57 14.45 -1.73
CA SER A 476 -13.93 15.00 -1.81
C SER A 476 -14.74 14.38 -2.95
N GLY A 477 -14.11 14.19 -4.12
CA GLY A 477 -14.71 13.48 -5.26
C GLY A 477 -15.09 12.05 -4.90
N PHE A 478 -14.17 11.29 -4.29
CA PHE A 478 -14.42 9.93 -3.79
C PHE A 478 -15.58 9.90 -2.79
N ALA A 479 -15.62 10.82 -1.82
CA ALA A 479 -16.70 10.93 -0.84
C ALA A 479 -18.05 11.19 -1.53
N CYS A 480 -18.10 12.17 -2.44
CA CYS A 480 -19.32 12.53 -3.16
C CYS A 480 -19.84 11.37 -4.03
N VAL A 481 -18.94 10.66 -4.74
CA VAL A 481 -19.35 9.49 -5.55
C VAL A 481 -19.85 8.35 -4.65
N ALA A 482 -19.20 8.09 -3.51
CA ALA A 482 -19.64 7.07 -2.56
C ALA A 482 -21.01 7.39 -1.94
N VAL A 483 -21.26 8.65 -1.55
CA VAL A 483 -22.56 9.12 -1.05
C VAL A 483 -23.63 9.03 -2.13
N GLY A 484 -23.32 9.51 -3.35
CA GLY A 484 -24.20 9.43 -4.50
C GLY A 484 -24.59 7.99 -4.84
N ALA A 485 -23.62 7.09 -4.87
CA ALA A 485 -23.82 5.66 -5.10
C ALA A 485 -24.71 5.01 -4.02
N TYR A 486 -24.52 5.37 -2.75
CA TYR A 486 -25.40 4.92 -1.67
C TYR A 486 -26.85 5.32 -1.87
N PHE A 487 -27.10 6.59 -2.18
CA PHE A 487 -28.46 7.07 -2.42
C PHE A 487 -29.04 6.48 -3.71
N LEU A 488 -28.24 6.34 -4.77
CA LEU A 488 -28.66 5.67 -5.99
C LEU A 488 -29.06 4.21 -5.73
N MET A 489 -28.24 3.48 -4.98
CA MET A 489 -28.52 2.11 -4.59
C MET A 489 -29.77 2.01 -3.71
N THR A 490 -29.98 2.95 -2.77
CA THR A 490 -31.10 2.93 -1.84
C THR A 490 -32.36 3.55 -2.41
N SER A 491 -32.31 4.26 -3.55
CA SER A 491 -33.47 4.78 -4.27
C SER A 491 -34.36 3.71 -4.91
N ASN A 492 -33.93 2.48 -5.00
CA ASN A 492 -34.54 1.34 -5.68
C ASN A 492 -34.61 1.46 -7.21
N ILE A 493 -33.85 2.39 -7.81
CA ILE A 493 -33.78 2.53 -9.27
C ILE A 493 -33.28 1.24 -9.96
N LEU A 494 -32.35 0.51 -9.30
CA LEU A 494 -31.77 -0.73 -9.79
C LEU A 494 -32.55 -2.00 -9.37
N SER A 495 -33.54 -1.89 -8.50
CA SER A 495 -34.29 -3.02 -7.94
C SER A 495 -35.80 -2.94 -8.29
N ARG A 496 -36.58 -4.00 -8.00
CA ARG A 496 -37.99 -4.08 -8.31
C ARG A 496 -38.89 -3.29 -7.35
N GLY A 497 -38.34 -2.70 -6.28
CA GLY A 497 -39.11 -1.94 -5.29
C GLY A 497 -39.64 -0.57 -5.81
N ARG A 498 -40.46 0.07 -4.99
CA ARG A 498 -40.94 1.44 -5.25
C ARG A 498 -39.74 2.41 -5.28
N ILE A 499 -39.66 3.23 -6.33
CA ILE A 499 -38.60 4.22 -6.49
C ILE A 499 -38.82 5.34 -5.48
N SER A 500 -37.79 5.73 -4.75
CA SER A 500 -37.79 6.89 -3.87
C SER A 500 -37.18 8.08 -4.59
N CYS A 501 -38.02 9.04 -5.00
CA CYS A 501 -37.57 10.24 -5.69
C CYS A 501 -36.64 11.13 -4.85
N PRO A 502 -36.88 11.38 -3.54
CA PRO A 502 -35.94 12.17 -2.74
C PRO A 502 -34.52 11.55 -2.68
N LYS A 503 -34.44 10.23 -2.53
CA LYS A 503 -33.13 9.56 -2.56
C LYS A 503 -32.48 9.62 -3.93
N LEU A 504 -33.27 9.61 -5.00
CA LEU A 504 -32.74 9.81 -6.35
C LEU A 504 -32.20 11.23 -6.51
N GLY A 505 -32.93 12.24 -6.01
CA GLY A 505 -32.43 13.62 -6.02
C GLY A 505 -31.13 13.81 -5.26
N LEU A 506 -31.02 13.21 -4.07
CA LEU A 506 -29.75 13.22 -3.32
C LEU A 506 -28.62 12.50 -4.09
N ALA A 507 -28.93 11.37 -4.74
CA ALA A 507 -27.94 10.69 -5.58
C ALA A 507 -27.46 11.60 -6.71
N SER A 508 -28.38 12.24 -7.42
CA SER A 508 -28.07 13.17 -8.51
C SER A 508 -27.27 14.37 -8.04
N PHE A 509 -27.61 14.93 -6.88
CA PHE A 509 -26.91 16.05 -6.27
C PHE A 509 -25.46 15.70 -5.95
N PHE A 510 -25.22 14.59 -5.22
CA PHE A 510 -23.86 14.23 -4.82
C PHE A 510 -23.01 13.77 -6.00
N LEU A 511 -23.57 13.08 -7.00
CA LEU A 511 -22.82 12.74 -8.22
C LEU A 511 -22.43 13.98 -9.01
N ALA A 512 -23.32 14.97 -9.11
CA ALA A 512 -23.00 16.25 -9.76
C ALA A 512 -22.01 17.08 -8.93
N LEU A 513 -22.11 17.06 -7.60
CA LEU A 513 -21.14 17.71 -6.72
C LEU A 513 -19.75 17.10 -6.87
N ALA A 514 -19.65 15.80 -7.16
CA ALA A 514 -18.38 15.16 -7.47
C ALA A 514 -17.70 15.75 -8.72
N VAL A 515 -18.48 16.22 -9.70
CA VAL A 515 -17.93 16.90 -10.89
C VAL A 515 -17.28 18.23 -10.50
N LEU A 516 -17.89 18.95 -9.56
CA LEU A 516 -17.32 20.19 -9.01
C LEU A 516 -16.10 19.93 -8.10
N CYS A 517 -15.86 18.68 -7.68
CA CYS A 517 -14.60 18.27 -7.06
C CYS A 517 -13.55 17.93 -8.13
N ARG A 518 -13.94 17.12 -9.13
CA ARG A 518 -13.09 16.67 -10.24
C ARG A 518 -13.93 16.45 -11.50
N PRO A 519 -13.66 17.18 -12.60
CA PRO A 519 -14.41 17.07 -13.84
C PRO A 519 -14.45 15.66 -14.43
N THR A 520 -13.40 14.86 -14.27
CA THR A 520 -13.32 13.47 -14.75
C THR A 520 -14.42 12.57 -14.18
N LEU A 521 -14.99 12.90 -13.02
CA LEU A 521 -16.07 12.15 -12.38
C LEU A 521 -17.44 12.35 -13.03
N ALA A 522 -17.55 13.26 -14.03
CA ALA A 522 -18.77 13.45 -14.83
C ALA A 522 -19.25 12.16 -15.51
N VAL A 523 -18.33 11.21 -15.77
CA VAL A 523 -18.66 9.89 -16.32
C VAL A 523 -19.68 9.13 -15.46
N TYR A 524 -19.65 9.30 -14.13
CA TYR A 524 -20.63 8.67 -13.24
C TYR A 524 -22.00 9.34 -13.28
N CYS A 525 -22.08 10.63 -13.61
CA CYS A 525 -23.33 11.30 -13.90
C CYS A 525 -23.94 10.72 -15.19
N ILE A 526 -23.16 10.51 -16.24
CA ILE A 526 -23.60 9.86 -17.48
C ILE A 526 -24.15 8.46 -17.19
N ALA A 527 -23.43 7.66 -16.41
CA ALA A 527 -23.87 6.33 -16.00
C ALA A 527 -25.21 6.40 -15.23
N ALA A 528 -25.35 7.36 -14.30
CA ALA A 528 -26.58 7.56 -13.54
C ALA A 528 -27.76 7.98 -14.43
N VAL A 529 -27.56 8.87 -15.41
CA VAL A 529 -28.57 9.26 -16.39
C VAL A 529 -29.08 8.05 -17.16
N VAL A 530 -28.18 7.19 -17.66
CA VAL A 530 -28.58 5.94 -18.35
C VAL A 530 -29.42 5.05 -17.42
N MET A 531 -29.03 4.90 -16.14
CA MET A 531 -29.81 4.11 -15.18
C MET A 531 -31.21 4.74 -14.91
N ILE A 532 -31.30 6.08 -14.84
CA ILE A 532 -32.55 6.83 -14.67
C ILE A 532 -33.45 6.55 -15.87
N LEU A 533 -32.93 6.65 -17.08
CA LEU A 533 -33.72 6.38 -18.31
C LEU A 533 -34.17 4.91 -18.39
N LEU A 534 -33.33 3.95 -18.05
CA LEU A 534 -33.68 2.52 -18.00
C LEU A 534 -34.76 2.21 -16.95
N ALA A 535 -34.88 3.01 -15.90
CA ALA A 535 -35.92 2.83 -14.88
C ALA A 535 -37.20 3.60 -15.16
N LEU A 536 -37.21 4.54 -16.11
CA LEU A 536 -38.35 5.38 -16.45
C LEU A 536 -39.66 4.59 -16.71
N PRO A 537 -39.70 3.44 -17.40
CA PRO A 537 -40.92 2.67 -17.59
C PRO A 537 -41.57 2.16 -16.28
N ARG A 538 -40.78 2.12 -15.19
CA ARG A 538 -41.26 1.73 -13.85
C ARG A 538 -41.68 2.91 -13.00
N ALA A 539 -41.18 4.11 -13.35
CA ALA A 539 -41.58 5.35 -12.68
C ALA A 539 -43.07 5.61 -12.92
N GLY A 540 -43.82 5.86 -11.86
CA GLY A 540 -45.29 6.07 -11.95
C GLY A 540 -46.14 4.80 -11.85
N LYS A 541 -45.55 3.58 -11.94
CA LYS A 541 -46.32 2.35 -11.72
C LYS A 541 -46.36 2.03 -10.21
N HIS A 542 -47.56 1.79 -9.71
CA HIS A 542 -47.80 1.27 -8.37
C HIS A 542 -48.07 -0.23 -8.44
N PRO A 543 -47.40 -1.09 -7.65
CA PRO A 543 -47.80 -2.49 -7.56
C PRO A 543 -49.25 -2.59 -7.08
N GLY A 544 -50.12 -3.21 -7.87
CA GLY A 544 -51.53 -3.46 -7.53
C GLY A 544 -52.52 -2.30 -7.77
N VAL A 545 -52.09 -1.15 -8.28
CA VAL A 545 -52.96 -0.01 -8.56
C VAL A 545 -52.78 0.47 -9.99
N GLN A 546 -53.86 0.42 -10.80
CA GLN A 546 -53.92 1.10 -12.11
C GLN A 546 -54.19 2.58 -11.88
N LEU A 547 -53.17 3.42 -12.13
CA LEU A 547 -53.31 4.87 -12.08
C LEU A 547 -53.79 5.39 -13.44
N ALA A 548 -54.70 6.40 -13.44
CA ALA A 548 -55.08 7.11 -14.65
C ALA A 548 -53.84 7.67 -15.38
N ALA A 549 -53.85 7.68 -16.71
CA ALA A 549 -52.68 8.04 -17.54
C ALA A 549 -52.05 9.40 -17.17
N GLY A 550 -52.89 10.41 -16.86
CA GLY A 550 -52.43 11.74 -16.41
C GLY A 550 -51.65 11.69 -15.10
N LYS A 551 -52.12 10.94 -14.09
CA LYS A 551 -51.42 10.77 -12.81
C LYS A 551 -50.09 9.96 -12.95
N GLN A 552 -50.04 9.03 -13.90
CA GLN A 552 -48.84 8.24 -14.20
C GLN A 552 -47.78 9.14 -14.87
N ASN A 553 -48.18 10.00 -15.82
CA ASN A 553 -47.25 10.92 -16.47
C ASN A 553 -46.73 11.99 -15.51
N ALA A 554 -47.59 12.57 -14.65
CA ALA A 554 -47.15 13.49 -13.60
C ALA A 554 -46.05 12.86 -12.68
N LYS A 555 -46.22 11.60 -12.29
CA LYS A 555 -45.20 10.88 -11.49
C LYS A 555 -43.88 10.61 -12.27
N ARG A 556 -43.98 10.37 -13.58
CA ARG A 556 -42.78 10.22 -14.45
C ARG A 556 -42.03 11.54 -14.58
N ILE A 557 -42.78 12.65 -14.76
CA ILE A 557 -42.19 14.00 -14.81
C ILE A 557 -41.52 14.33 -13.48
N ALA A 558 -42.19 14.11 -12.35
CA ALA A 558 -41.59 14.31 -11.03
C ALA A 558 -40.34 13.44 -10.83
N TYR A 559 -40.36 12.17 -11.25
CA TYR A 559 -39.24 11.29 -11.22
C TYR A 559 -38.04 11.82 -12.04
N LEU A 560 -38.29 12.28 -13.28
CA LEU A 560 -37.25 12.88 -14.12
C LEU A 560 -36.74 14.18 -13.52
N ALA A 561 -37.61 15.02 -12.96
CA ALA A 561 -37.22 16.26 -12.31
C ALA A 561 -36.27 15.99 -11.10
N TRP A 562 -36.61 15.04 -10.23
CA TRP A 562 -35.74 14.64 -9.11
C TRP A 562 -34.40 14.09 -9.58
N GLY A 563 -34.35 13.41 -10.73
CA GLY A 563 -33.12 12.88 -11.30
C GLY A 563 -32.27 13.93 -12.05
N ALA A 564 -32.91 14.86 -12.74
CA ALA A 564 -32.22 15.79 -13.65
C ALA A 564 -31.92 17.15 -13.01
N VAL A 565 -32.87 17.73 -12.24
CA VAL A 565 -32.74 19.12 -11.78
C VAL A 565 -31.48 19.33 -10.92
N PRO A 566 -31.12 18.48 -9.93
CA PRO A 566 -29.89 18.68 -9.19
C PRO A 566 -28.62 18.60 -10.05
N MET A 567 -28.61 17.71 -11.04
CA MET A 567 -27.48 17.60 -11.98
C MET A 567 -27.35 18.83 -12.87
N LEU A 568 -28.46 19.30 -13.41
CA LEU A 568 -28.49 20.47 -14.30
C LEU A 568 -28.11 21.77 -13.57
N LEU A 569 -28.57 21.94 -12.33
CA LEU A 569 -28.20 23.09 -11.50
C LEU A 569 -26.68 23.11 -11.22
N LEU A 570 -26.12 22.03 -10.78
CA LEU A 570 -24.66 21.97 -10.50
C LEU A 570 -23.84 22.00 -11.78
N ALA A 571 -24.30 21.42 -12.88
CA ALA A 571 -23.68 21.61 -14.18
C ALA A 571 -23.68 23.08 -14.60
N GLY A 572 -24.82 23.79 -14.39
CA GLY A 572 -24.90 25.24 -14.65
C GLY A 572 -23.87 26.02 -13.81
N VAL A 573 -23.73 25.69 -12.53
CA VAL A 573 -22.69 26.29 -11.66
C VAL A 573 -21.30 26.04 -12.22
N GLN A 574 -20.98 24.82 -12.65
CA GLN A 574 -19.68 24.52 -13.24
C GLN A 574 -19.40 25.27 -14.53
N LEU A 575 -20.39 25.31 -15.43
CA LEU A 575 -20.29 26.03 -16.71
C LEU A 575 -20.11 27.54 -16.49
N TRP A 576 -20.89 28.12 -15.54
CA TRP A 576 -20.75 29.51 -15.15
C TRP A 576 -19.37 29.80 -14.55
N TYR A 577 -18.90 28.95 -13.65
CA TYR A 577 -17.60 29.12 -13.02
C TYR A 577 -16.42 29.03 -14.03
N ASN A 578 -16.54 28.12 -15.01
CA ASN A 578 -15.56 28.03 -16.09
C ASN A 578 -15.57 29.32 -16.95
N TYR A 579 -16.79 29.80 -17.32
CA TYR A 579 -16.94 31.01 -18.11
C TYR A 579 -16.37 32.25 -17.39
N ALA A 580 -16.64 32.38 -16.09
CA ALA A 580 -16.18 33.50 -15.28
C ALA A 580 -14.63 33.53 -15.13
N ARG A 581 -13.93 32.42 -15.34
CA ARG A 581 -12.45 32.32 -15.25
C ARG A 581 -11.77 32.43 -16.63
N PHE A 582 -12.36 31.76 -17.64
CA PHE A 582 -11.67 31.46 -18.89
C PHE A 582 -12.46 31.91 -20.15
N ASP A 583 -13.49 32.70 -19.98
CA ASP A 583 -14.37 33.18 -21.09
C ASP A 583 -14.98 32.05 -21.92
N SER A 584 -14.92 30.80 -21.42
CA SER A 584 -15.45 29.62 -22.07
C SER A 584 -16.09 28.67 -21.06
N PRO A 585 -17.37 28.25 -21.25
CA PRO A 585 -18.04 27.37 -20.30
C PRO A 585 -17.47 25.93 -20.27
N LEU A 586 -16.75 25.50 -21.29
CA LEU A 586 -16.17 24.17 -21.42
C LEU A 586 -14.67 24.12 -21.15
N ASP A 587 -14.02 25.23 -20.84
CA ASP A 587 -12.63 25.29 -20.48
C ASP A 587 -12.45 25.10 -18.97
N PHE A 588 -11.69 24.11 -18.57
CA PHE A 588 -11.38 23.81 -17.16
C PHE A 588 -10.03 24.41 -16.70
N GLY A 589 -9.29 25.05 -17.60
CA GLY A 589 -8.10 25.82 -17.32
C GLY A 589 -6.80 25.03 -17.10
N ILE A 590 -6.83 23.70 -17.16
CA ILE A 590 -5.61 22.89 -16.90
C ILE A 590 -4.49 23.21 -17.88
N GLN A 591 -4.83 23.54 -19.11
CA GLN A 591 -3.86 23.92 -20.15
C GLN A 591 -3.06 25.19 -19.81
N TYR A 592 -3.58 26.06 -18.96
CA TYR A 592 -2.94 27.29 -18.52
C TYR A 592 -2.19 27.13 -17.19
N SER A 593 -2.01 25.91 -16.71
CA SER A 593 -1.33 25.68 -15.43
C SER A 593 0.19 25.83 -15.55
N LEU A 594 0.77 26.54 -14.57
CA LEU A 594 2.22 26.78 -14.50
C LEU A 594 2.91 25.60 -13.81
N THR A 595 3.30 24.63 -14.63
CA THR A 595 4.00 23.40 -14.21
C THR A 595 5.31 23.25 -14.98
N ILE A 596 5.95 22.07 -14.88
CA ILE A 596 7.11 21.72 -15.74
C ILE A 596 6.69 21.62 -17.21
N ASN A 597 5.48 21.12 -17.47
CA ASN A 597 4.99 20.89 -18.83
C ASN A 597 4.22 22.12 -19.34
N ASP A 598 4.46 22.51 -20.58
CA ASP A 598 3.63 23.46 -21.30
C ASP A 598 2.43 22.75 -21.93
N PHE A 599 1.32 22.73 -21.20
CA PHE A 599 0.10 22.07 -21.66
C PHE A 599 -0.63 22.81 -22.80
N THR A 600 -0.27 24.05 -23.08
CA THR A 600 -0.82 24.79 -24.23
C THR A 600 -0.33 24.19 -25.55
N ARG A 601 0.81 23.51 -25.52
CA ARG A 601 1.45 22.82 -26.65
C ARG A 601 1.31 21.29 -26.58
N SER A 602 0.57 20.79 -25.58
CA SER A 602 0.40 19.36 -25.37
C SER A 602 -0.36 18.71 -26.55
N GLN A 603 0.19 17.61 -27.06
CA GLN A 603 -0.42 16.83 -28.12
C GLN A 603 -0.78 15.44 -27.59
N PHE A 604 -2.01 15.01 -27.87
CA PHE A 604 -2.49 13.69 -27.51
C PHE A 604 -1.61 12.61 -28.16
N HIS A 605 -1.11 11.70 -27.34
CA HIS A 605 -0.31 10.55 -27.79
C HIS A 605 -0.90 9.26 -27.24
N MET A 606 -1.38 8.39 -28.14
CA MET A 606 -2.04 7.13 -27.77
C MET A 606 -1.14 6.21 -26.91
N GLY A 607 0.18 6.29 -27.05
CA GLY A 607 1.13 5.53 -26.24
C GLY A 607 0.96 5.79 -24.75
N PHE A 608 0.70 7.02 -24.33
CA PHE A 608 0.47 7.35 -22.93
C PHE A 608 -0.80 6.71 -22.38
N VAL A 609 -1.85 6.61 -23.18
CA VAL A 609 -3.09 5.91 -22.79
C VAL A 609 -2.82 4.43 -22.54
N PHE A 610 -2.05 3.77 -23.39
CA PHE A 610 -1.69 2.35 -23.20
C PHE A 610 -0.81 2.15 -21.98
N ILE A 611 0.15 3.05 -21.72
CA ILE A 611 0.98 3.02 -20.51
C ILE A 611 0.12 3.20 -19.27
N GLY A 612 -0.80 4.16 -19.29
CA GLY A 612 -1.76 4.37 -18.20
C GLY A 612 -2.62 3.14 -17.94
N LEU A 613 -3.21 2.56 -18.98
CA LEU A 613 -3.99 1.32 -18.87
C LEU A 613 -3.17 0.16 -18.29
N TYR A 614 -1.94 -0.03 -18.76
CA TYR A 614 -1.05 -1.06 -18.24
C TYR A 614 -0.75 -0.82 -16.75
N ASN A 615 -0.31 0.38 -16.39
CA ASN A 615 0.08 0.70 -15.02
C ASN A 615 -1.09 0.58 -14.03
N TYR A 616 -2.27 1.13 -14.38
CA TYR A 616 -3.42 1.07 -13.47
C TYR A 616 -4.08 -0.30 -13.40
N LEU A 617 -4.04 -1.11 -14.45
CA LEU A 617 -4.76 -2.37 -14.49
C LEU A 617 -3.87 -3.60 -14.28
N LEU A 618 -2.69 -3.65 -14.89
CA LEU A 618 -1.92 -4.88 -15.08
C LEU A 618 -0.52 -4.87 -14.47
N ALA A 619 0.09 -3.71 -14.23
CA ALA A 619 1.49 -3.61 -13.81
C ALA A 619 1.78 -4.52 -12.61
N VAL A 620 2.84 -5.31 -12.73
CA VAL A 620 3.28 -6.23 -11.67
C VAL A 620 3.98 -5.41 -10.58
N PRO A 621 3.62 -5.58 -9.30
CA PRO A 621 4.35 -4.92 -8.23
C PRO A 621 5.81 -5.34 -8.22
N LYS A 622 6.72 -4.40 -8.02
CA LYS A 622 8.15 -4.68 -7.87
C LYS A 622 8.42 -5.15 -6.44
N PHE A 623 8.99 -6.35 -6.31
CA PHE A 623 9.30 -6.96 -5.02
C PHE A 623 10.78 -6.79 -4.68
N THR A 624 11.07 -6.60 -3.38
CA THR A 624 12.40 -6.61 -2.81
C THR A 624 12.49 -7.65 -1.69
N TRP A 625 13.71 -8.08 -1.34
CA TRP A 625 13.93 -9.01 -0.23
C TRP A 625 13.90 -8.32 1.14
N THR A 626 13.99 -6.99 1.17
CA THR A 626 13.96 -6.19 2.40
C THR A 626 12.56 -5.66 2.67
N PHE A 627 12.20 -5.52 3.96
CA PHE A 627 10.96 -4.88 4.37
C PHE A 627 10.89 -3.44 3.81
N PRO A 628 9.77 -2.98 3.28
CA PRO A 628 8.42 -3.57 3.28
C PRO A 628 8.11 -4.50 2.09
N PHE A 629 9.10 -5.09 1.46
CA PHE A 629 9.03 -6.07 0.36
C PHE A 629 8.56 -5.52 -0.98
N PHE A 630 8.26 -4.25 -1.05
CA PHE A 630 7.91 -3.53 -2.25
C PHE A 630 8.85 -2.35 -2.46
N PHE A 631 9.15 -2.10 -3.72
CA PHE A 631 10.00 -1.00 -4.12
C PHE A 631 9.15 0.10 -4.78
N THR A 632 9.29 1.35 -4.31
CA THR A 632 8.72 2.53 -4.95
C THR A 632 9.82 3.26 -5.70
N GLU A 633 9.76 3.26 -6.99
CA GLU A 633 10.65 4.01 -7.85
C GLU A 633 9.85 5.01 -8.67
N PHE A 634 10.28 6.26 -8.64
CA PHE A 634 9.76 7.28 -9.55
C PHE A 634 10.48 7.10 -10.87
N THR A 635 9.76 6.71 -11.91
CA THR A 635 10.32 6.56 -13.25
C THR A 635 9.73 7.60 -14.18
N THR A 636 10.58 8.23 -14.96
CA THR A 636 10.15 9.06 -16.07
C THR A 636 10.38 8.27 -17.36
N LEU A 637 9.30 7.98 -18.09
CA LEU A 637 9.39 7.32 -19.36
C LEU A 637 9.41 8.36 -20.48
N ASN A 638 10.38 8.26 -21.37
CA ASN A 638 10.42 9.06 -22.60
C ASN A 638 9.96 8.17 -23.76
N ILE A 639 8.88 8.58 -24.44
CA ILE A 639 8.36 7.91 -25.60
C ILE A 639 8.28 8.92 -26.75
N ASN A 640 9.18 8.79 -27.72
CA ASN A 640 9.26 9.70 -28.87
C ASN A 640 9.36 11.19 -28.50
N GLY A 641 10.12 11.52 -27.46
CA GLY A 641 10.27 12.89 -26.97
C GLY A 641 9.20 13.35 -25.99
N TYR A 642 8.17 12.55 -25.71
CA TYR A 642 7.18 12.84 -24.68
C TYR A 642 7.55 12.16 -23.35
N TYR A 643 7.47 12.91 -22.26
CA TYR A 643 7.74 12.41 -20.92
C TYR A 643 6.46 11.98 -20.25
N PHE A 644 6.39 10.72 -19.85
CA PHE A 644 5.34 10.20 -18.99
C PHE A 644 5.89 10.10 -17.56
N HIS A 645 5.30 10.86 -16.66
CA HIS A 645 5.77 10.96 -15.28
C HIS A 645 5.08 9.92 -14.39
N ASP A 646 5.87 9.00 -13.84
CA ASP A 646 5.40 8.06 -12.84
C ASP A 646 5.68 8.65 -11.45
N THR A 647 4.63 9.07 -10.75
CA THR A 647 4.71 9.67 -9.40
C THR A 647 4.51 8.64 -8.29
N GLY A 648 4.98 7.46 -8.46
CA GLY A 648 4.95 6.43 -7.44
C GLY A 648 4.56 5.07 -7.96
N ASN A 649 4.78 4.12 -7.12
CA ASN A 649 4.82 2.70 -7.38
C ASN A 649 3.65 2.15 -8.20
N THR A 650 3.98 1.27 -9.09
CA THR A 650 3.08 0.63 -10.01
C THR A 650 2.66 -0.74 -9.49
N ALA A 651 1.42 -0.83 -9.01
CA ALA A 651 0.75 -2.12 -8.89
C ALA A 651 -0.63 -2.02 -9.52
N GLY A 652 -0.85 -2.75 -10.59
CA GLY A 652 -2.13 -2.81 -11.26
C GLY A 652 -3.23 -3.38 -10.35
N ILE A 653 -4.47 -2.90 -10.54
CA ILE A 653 -5.61 -3.31 -9.71
C ILE A 653 -5.82 -4.83 -9.69
N ILE A 654 -5.39 -5.55 -10.73
CA ILE A 654 -5.49 -7.01 -10.80
C ILE A 654 -4.69 -7.70 -9.66
N TRP A 655 -3.61 -7.09 -9.22
CA TRP A 655 -2.79 -7.60 -8.12
C TRP A 655 -3.29 -7.10 -6.77
N LEU A 656 -3.66 -5.83 -6.68
CA LEU A 656 -4.18 -5.23 -5.45
C LEU A 656 -5.55 -5.78 -5.06
N ALA A 657 -6.32 -6.29 -6.05
CA ALA A 657 -7.68 -6.79 -5.87
C ALA A 657 -7.94 -8.03 -6.74
N LEU A 658 -7.41 -9.19 -6.37
CA LEU A 658 -7.55 -10.46 -7.13
C LEU A 658 -8.97 -10.77 -7.63
N PRO A 659 -10.08 -10.41 -6.92
CA PRO A 659 -11.43 -10.63 -7.44
C PRO A 659 -11.72 -9.95 -8.78
N VAL A 660 -10.92 -8.97 -9.22
CA VAL A 660 -11.02 -8.36 -10.57
C VAL A 660 -10.91 -9.43 -11.66
N LEU A 661 -10.19 -10.52 -11.43
CA LEU A 661 -10.13 -11.68 -12.33
C LEU A 661 -11.51 -12.32 -12.61
N CYS A 662 -12.54 -12.04 -11.81
CA CYS A 662 -13.89 -12.51 -12.08
C CYS A 662 -14.46 -11.98 -13.42
N TYR A 663 -13.93 -10.88 -13.96
CA TYR A 663 -14.32 -10.40 -15.29
C TYR A 663 -14.03 -11.42 -16.40
N LEU A 664 -13.00 -12.24 -16.27
CA LEU A 664 -12.73 -13.35 -17.19
C LEU A 664 -13.87 -14.38 -17.25
N LEU A 665 -14.70 -14.39 -16.22
CA LEU A 665 -15.85 -15.28 -16.11
C LEU A 665 -17.17 -14.60 -16.50
N ALA A 666 -17.16 -13.34 -16.95
CA ALA A 666 -18.35 -12.58 -17.28
C ALA A 666 -19.23 -13.28 -18.33
N GLY A 667 -18.62 -13.84 -19.38
CA GLY A 667 -19.34 -14.61 -20.41
C GLY A 667 -20.15 -15.80 -19.83
N LYS A 668 -19.58 -16.51 -18.84
CA LYS A 668 -20.28 -17.62 -18.14
C LYS A 668 -21.45 -17.10 -17.30
N ALA A 669 -21.30 -15.94 -16.66
CA ALA A 669 -22.38 -15.33 -15.90
C ALA A 669 -23.52 -14.86 -16.80
N LEU A 670 -23.21 -14.18 -17.90
CA LEU A 670 -24.18 -13.67 -18.85
C LEU A 670 -24.98 -14.76 -19.56
N LYS A 671 -24.36 -15.91 -19.88
CA LYS A 671 -25.06 -17.06 -20.47
C LYS A 671 -26.13 -17.65 -19.55
N ARG A 672 -26.04 -17.48 -18.24
CA ARG A 672 -27.01 -17.98 -17.25
C ARG A 672 -28.19 -17.04 -17.00
N LEU A 673 -28.10 -15.79 -17.49
CA LEU A 673 -29.16 -14.79 -17.38
C LEU A 673 -30.16 -14.94 -18.53
N ASN A 674 -31.45 -14.65 -18.24
CA ASN A 674 -32.42 -14.48 -19.31
C ASN A 674 -32.08 -13.24 -20.15
N ARG A 675 -32.63 -13.11 -21.37
CA ARG A 675 -32.29 -12.04 -22.32
C ARG A 675 -32.44 -10.63 -21.73
N ARG A 676 -33.51 -10.39 -20.97
CA ARG A 676 -33.82 -9.07 -20.38
C ARG A 676 -32.85 -8.69 -19.27
N ASP A 677 -32.56 -9.62 -18.36
CA ASP A 677 -31.63 -9.39 -17.27
C ASP A 677 -30.19 -9.34 -17.76
N ARG A 678 -29.86 -10.11 -18.81
CA ARG A 678 -28.55 -10.04 -19.49
C ARG A 678 -28.28 -8.67 -20.03
N ILE A 679 -29.22 -8.07 -20.79
CA ILE A 679 -29.05 -6.72 -21.34
C ILE A 679 -28.88 -5.72 -20.19
N ARG A 680 -29.74 -5.75 -19.17
CA ARG A 680 -29.64 -4.83 -18.03
C ARG A 680 -28.31 -4.97 -17.29
N TRP A 681 -27.89 -6.18 -17.04
CA TRP A 681 -26.63 -6.45 -16.36
C TRP A 681 -25.43 -5.97 -17.18
N SER A 682 -25.43 -6.26 -18.50
CA SER A 682 -24.38 -5.81 -19.40
C SER A 682 -24.32 -4.28 -19.46
N VAL A 683 -25.47 -3.60 -19.49
CA VAL A 683 -25.48 -2.13 -19.51
C VAL A 683 -25.01 -1.56 -18.17
N ILE A 684 -25.56 -2.01 -17.05
CA ILE A 684 -25.23 -1.42 -15.74
C ILE A 684 -23.78 -1.71 -15.35
N ILE A 685 -23.35 -2.98 -15.39
CA ILE A 685 -21.98 -3.36 -15.00
C ILE A 685 -20.98 -2.94 -16.07
N GLY A 686 -21.29 -3.15 -17.35
CA GLY A 686 -20.41 -2.78 -18.44
C GLY A 686 -20.18 -1.27 -18.52
N LEU A 687 -21.24 -0.48 -18.34
CA LEU A 687 -21.12 0.98 -18.34
C LEU A 687 -20.39 1.47 -17.07
N THR A 688 -20.93 1.17 -15.87
CA THR A 688 -20.48 1.79 -14.62
C THR A 688 -19.18 1.21 -14.10
N CYS A 689 -18.98 -0.11 -14.29
CA CYS A 689 -17.87 -0.80 -13.65
C CYS A 689 -16.72 -1.15 -14.60
N VAL A 690 -16.91 -0.94 -15.91
CA VAL A 690 -15.87 -1.17 -16.92
C VAL A 690 -15.62 0.09 -17.73
N LEU A 691 -16.63 0.56 -18.50
CA LEU A 691 -16.44 1.65 -19.45
C LEU A 691 -16.07 2.96 -18.77
N MET A 692 -16.81 3.37 -17.73
CA MET A 692 -16.54 4.64 -17.05
C MET A 692 -15.18 4.68 -16.37
N PRO A 693 -14.75 3.64 -15.61
CA PRO A 693 -13.36 3.51 -15.14
C PRO A 693 -12.31 3.61 -16.24
N LEU A 694 -12.50 2.94 -17.37
CA LEU A 694 -11.57 3.02 -18.49
C LEU A 694 -11.51 4.43 -19.07
N VAL A 695 -12.65 5.12 -19.21
CA VAL A 695 -12.68 6.51 -19.67
C VAL A 695 -11.92 7.42 -18.71
N ILE A 696 -12.06 7.25 -17.38
CA ILE A 696 -11.26 7.99 -16.41
C ILE A 696 -9.77 7.75 -16.63
N ILE A 697 -9.33 6.49 -16.72
CA ILE A 697 -7.93 6.14 -16.94
C ILE A 697 -7.40 6.78 -18.23
N CYS A 698 -8.19 6.73 -19.31
CA CYS A 698 -7.80 7.33 -20.57
C CYS A 698 -7.76 8.87 -20.53
N SER A 699 -8.60 9.51 -19.70
CA SER A 699 -8.69 10.97 -19.61
C SER A 699 -7.54 11.62 -18.84
N ILE A 700 -6.79 10.86 -18.02
CA ILE A 700 -5.69 11.38 -17.20
C ILE A 700 -4.32 11.17 -17.83
N TRP A 701 -4.25 10.97 -19.14
CA TRP A 701 -3.02 10.66 -19.86
C TRP A 701 -1.94 11.76 -19.73
N GLU A 702 -2.33 13.03 -19.67
CA GLU A 702 -1.42 14.17 -19.53
C GLU A 702 -0.76 14.26 -18.15
N SER A 703 -1.51 13.88 -17.12
CA SER A 703 -1.06 14.02 -15.74
C SER A 703 -0.01 12.97 -15.33
N GLY A 704 0.36 12.07 -16.24
CA GLY A 704 1.21 10.93 -15.93
C GLY A 704 0.50 9.89 -15.06
N TYR A 705 1.28 8.96 -14.52
CA TYR A 705 0.78 7.94 -13.60
C TYR A 705 0.89 8.42 -12.15
N ALA A 706 -0.22 8.36 -11.40
CA ALA A 706 -0.24 8.58 -9.96
C ALA A 706 -1.21 7.61 -9.29
N ILE A 707 -0.69 6.77 -8.38
CA ILE A 707 -1.47 5.71 -7.72
C ILE A 707 -2.71 6.25 -6.99
N ARG A 708 -2.68 7.50 -6.48
CA ARG A 708 -3.81 8.16 -5.82
C ARG A 708 -5.07 8.26 -6.69
N TYR A 709 -4.91 8.31 -8.02
CA TYR A 709 -6.05 8.37 -8.94
C TYR A 709 -6.86 7.08 -8.98
N THR A 710 -6.34 5.97 -8.46
CA THR A 710 -7.08 4.71 -8.31
C THR A 710 -8.35 4.89 -7.45
N ALA A 711 -8.40 5.88 -6.57
CA ALA A 711 -9.59 6.20 -5.79
C ALA A 711 -10.81 6.55 -6.65
N ASP A 712 -10.60 7.08 -7.85
CA ASP A 712 -11.69 7.48 -8.75
C ASP A 712 -12.39 6.29 -9.43
N PHE A 713 -11.72 5.13 -9.58
CA PHE A 713 -12.23 4.03 -10.41
C PHE A 713 -12.06 2.62 -9.84
N SER A 714 -11.21 2.37 -8.83
CA SER A 714 -10.89 1.02 -8.36
C SER A 714 -12.10 0.30 -7.75
N TRP A 715 -12.84 0.94 -6.85
CA TRP A 715 -13.97 0.32 -6.19
C TRP A 715 -15.18 0.05 -7.12
N PRO A 716 -15.52 0.88 -8.15
CA PRO A 716 -16.52 0.51 -9.15
C PRO A 716 -16.11 -0.73 -9.97
N ILE A 717 -14.82 -0.84 -10.38
CA ILE A 717 -14.32 -2.05 -11.03
C ILE A 717 -14.54 -3.26 -10.14
N LEU A 718 -14.20 -3.14 -8.85
CA LEU A 718 -14.24 -4.25 -7.93
C LEU A 718 -15.68 -4.69 -7.60
N ILE A 719 -16.64 -3.79 -7.44
CA ILE A 719 -18.04 -4.15 -7.20
C ILE A 719 -18.66 -4.88 -8.41
N GLY A 720 -18.26 -4.52 -9.63
CA GLY A 720 -18.63 -5.25 -10.84
C GLY A 720 -18.07 -6.66 -10.86
N ALA A 721 -16.77 -6.81 -10.58
CA ALA A 721 -16.10 -8.10 -10.48
C ALA A 721 -16.71 -9.01 -9.40
N LEU A 722 -16.94 -8.48 -8.20
CA LEU A 722 -17.62 -9.18 -7.11
C LEU A 722 -19.05 -9.58 -7.49
N SER A 723 -19.76 -8.75 -8.25
CA SER A 723 -21.11 -9.06 -8.73
C SER A 723 -21.10 -10.30 -9.62
N ILE A 724 -20.14 -10.43 -10.52
CA ILE A 724 -19.96 -11.58 -11.39
C ILE A 724 -19.62 -12.83 -10.56
N GLY A 725 -18.62 -12.74 -9.68
CA GLY A 725 -18.17 -13.83 -8.83
C GLY A 725 -19.27 -14.35 -7.90
N PHE A 726 -19.97 -13.45 -7.22
CA PHE A 726 -21.08 -13.80 -6.31
C PHE A 726 -22.28 -14.39 -7.04
N TYR A 727 -22.59 -13.88 -8.23
CA TYR A 727 -23.65 -14.46 -9.06
C TYR A 727 -23.31 -15.91 -9.44
N LEU A 728 -22.11 -16.16 -9.93
CA LEU A 728 -21.65 -17.50 -10.31
C LEU A 728 -21.62 -18.45 -9.11
N TYR A 729 -21.13 -17.99 -7.96
CA TYR A 729 -21.12 -18.75 -6.71
C TYR A 729 -22.53 -19.23 -6.31
N ARG A 730 -23.51 -18.34 -6.36
CA ARG A 730 -24.89 -18.63 -5.95
C ARG A 730 -25.61 -19.59 -6.90
N HIS A 731 -25.32 -19.50 -8.20
CA HIS A 731 -26.02 -20.29 -9.22
C HIS A 731 -25.29 -21.57 -9.62
N THR A 732 -24.13 -21.87 -9.03
CA THR A 732 -23.45 -23.14 -9.24
C THR A 732 -24.03 -24.22 -8.31
N LYS A 733 -24.33 -25.42 -8.87
CA LYS A 733 -24.73 -26.60 -8.09
C LYS A 733 -23.52 -27.44 -7.68
N ASN A 734 -22.37 -27.25 -8.32
CA ASN A 734 -21.16 -28.03 -8.07
C ASN A 734 -20.47 -27.53 -6.78
N GLU A 735 -20.42 -28.38 -5.76
CA GLU A 735 -19.85 -28.06 -4.46
C GLU A 735 -18.32 -27.87 -4.53
N THR A 736 -17.63 -28.53 -5.46
CA THR A 736 -16.19 -28.33 -5.67
C THR A 736 -15.92 -26.89 -6.12
N TRP A 737 -16.69 -26.37 -7.08
CA TRP A 737 -16.57 -24.99 -7.49
C TRP A 737 -16.91 -23.99 -6.38
N ARG A 738 -17.87 -24.30 -5.50
CA ARG A 738 -18.15 -23.49 -4.31
C ARG A 738 -16.96 -23.49 -3.34
N LYS A 739 -16.31 -24.65 -3.13
CA LYS A 739 -15.11 -24.75 -2.30
C LYS A 739 -13.96 -23.92 -2.89
N VAL A 740 -13.71 -24.05 -4.20
CA VAL A 740 -12.69 -23.26 -4.90
C VAL A 740 -12.97 -21.75 -4.77
N ALA A 741 -14.21 -21.30 -4.99
CA ALA A 741 -14.53 -19.88 -4.85
C ALA A 741 -14.34 -19.35 -3.42
N ARG A 742 -14.66 -20.16 -2.40
CA ARG A 742 -14.38 -19.81 -0.99
C ARG A 742 -12.88 -19.72 -0.72
N LEU A 743 -12.09 -20.65 -1.28
CA LEU A 743 -10.64 -20.65 -1.17
C LEU A 743 -10.05 -19.40 -1.86
N CYS A 744 -10.50 -19.11 -3.08
CA CYS A 744 -10.07 -17.89 -3.81
C CYS A 744 -10.36 -16.62 -3.01
N MET A 745 -11.54 -16.51 -2.39
CA MET A 745 -11.84 -15.37 -1.51
C MET A 745 -10.95 -15.38 -0.25
N GLY A 746 -10.71 -16.58 0.33
CA GLY A 746 -9.80 -16.76 1.46
C GLY A 746 -8.35 -16.35 1.17
N VAL A 747 -7.90 -16.45 -0.09
CA VAL A 747 -6.60 -15.97 -0.56
C VAL A 747 -6.66 -14.48 -0.91
N ALA A 748 -7.74 -14.04 -1.55
CA ALA A 748 -7.90 -12.66 -2.00
C ALA A 748 -7.91 -11.65 -0.84
N VAL A 749 -8.50 -12.01 0.31
CA VAL A 749 -8.54 -11.13 1.49
C VAL A 749 -7.14 -10.84 2.04
N PRO A 750 -6.33 -11.83 2.47
CA PRO A 750 -4.99 -11.56 2.97
C PRO A 750 -4.08 -10.96 1.89
N ALA A 751 -4.20 -11.38 0.63
CA ALA A 751 -3.44 -10.79 -0.47
C ALA A 751 -3.75 -9.29 -0.62
N ALA A 752 -5.03 -8.90 -0.65
CA ALA A 752 -5.42 -7.49 -0.74
C ALA A 752 -4.92 -6.68 0.47
N LEU A 753 -5.01 -7.23 1.69
CA LEU A 753 -4.53 -6.55 2.89
C LEU A 753 -3.01 -6.36 2.86
N VAL A 754 -2.26 -7.44 2.59
CA VAL A 754 -0.79 -7.39 2.59
C VAL A 754 -0.26 -6.50 1.47
N LEU A 755 -0.76 -6.69 0.24
CA LEU A 755 -0.28 -5.93 -0.92
C LEU A 755 -0.62 -4.43 -0.80
N ASN A 756 -1.87 -4.09 -0.45
CA ASN A 756 -2.22 -2.68 -0.28
C ASN A 756 -1.53 -2.05 0.92
N PHE A 757 -1.41 -2.76 2.06
CA PHE A 757 -0.70 -2.22 3.23
C PHE A 757 0.77 -1.95 2.92
N ALA A 758 1.48 -2.94 2.36
CA ALA A 758 2.89 -2.79 2.03
C ALA A 758 3.11 -1.65 1.02
N HIS A 759 2.22 -1.54 0.04
CA HIS A 759 2.27 -0.52 -0.98
C HIS A 759 2.00 0.89 -0.42
N VAL A 760 0.95 1.04 0.41
CA VAL A 760 0.65 2.31 1.10
C VAL A 760 1.77 2.68 2.06
N TYR A 761 2.33 1.70 2.77
CA TYR A 761 3.44 1.91 3.68
C TYR A 761 4.67 2.45 2.96
N THR A 762 5.08 1.84 1.84
CA THR A 762 6.21 2.31 1.02
C THR A 762 5.94 3.70 0.42
N PHE A 763 4.69 3.97 0.04
CA PHE A 763 4.29 5.27 -0.48
C PHE A 763 4.33 6.36 0.60
N LYS A 764 3.89 6.04 1.83
CA LYS A 764 3.87 6.97 2.97
C LYS A 764 5.26 7.25 3.51
N PHE A 765 6.09 6.20 3.60
CA PHE A 765 7.43 6.27 4.17
C PHE A 765 8.48 5.91 3.11
N PRO A 766 8.67 6.75 2.08
CA PRO A 766 9.83 6.61 1.21
C PRO A 766 11.10 6.73 2.04
N SER A 767 12.21 6.23 1.54
CA SER A 767 13.48 6.11 2.30
C SER A 767 13.91 7.41 3.00
N TRP A 768 13.67 8.57 2.39
CA TRP A 768 13.98 9.89 2.95
C TRP A 768 13.02 10.33 4.08
N VAL A 769 11.74 9.90 4.05
CA VAL A 769 10.76 10.21 5.13
C VAL A 769 10.88 9.22 6.29
N ALA A 770 11.38 8.02 6.04
CA ALA A 770 11.67 7.02 7.09
C ALA A 770 12.65 7.57 8.14
N LEU A 771 13.48 8.55 7.78
CA LEU A 771 14.40 9.23 8.68
C LEU A 771 13.70 10.03 9.78
N ASP A 772 12.52 10.58 9.52
CA ASP A 772 11.77 11.36 10.52
C ASP A 772 10.94 10.45 11.44
N HIS A 773 10.63 9.23 11.03
CA HIS A 773 9.80 8.26 11.75
C HIS A 773 10.48 6.90 11.92
N PHE A 774 11.83 6.89 11.99
CA PHE A 774 12.64 5.66 11.99
C PHE A 774 12.27 4.67 13.10
N GLY A 775 11.84 5.13 14.27
CA GLY A 775 11.48 4.24 15.37
C GLY A 775 10.32 3.30 15.01
N VAL A 776 9.26 3.81 14.38
CA VAL A 776 8.12 3.00 13.92
C VAL A 776 8.54 2.10 12.77
N PHE A 777 9.32 2.62 11.83
CA PHE A 777 9.84 1.88 10.68
C PHE A 777 10.68 0.69 11.14
N HIS A 778 11.63 0.92 12.05
CA HIS A 778 12.51 -0.13 12.54
C HIS A 778 11.77 -1.20 13.33
N ASN A 779 10.83 -0.83 14.19
CA ASN A 779 10.02 -1.79 14.94
C ASN A 779 9.20 -2.72 14.03
N LEU A 780 8.65 -2.18 12.94
CA LEU A 780 7.95 -2.99 11.95
C LEU A 780 8.92 -3.82 11.09
N ALA A 781 10.03 -3.22 10.67
CA ALA A 781 11.05 -3.93 9.89
C ALA A 781 11.65 -5.10 10.67
N GLU A 782 11.88 -4.95 11.98
CA GLU A 782 12.38 -6.03 12.85
C GLU A 782 11.47 -7.27 12.88
N LEU A 783 10.14 -7.11 12.70
CA LEU A 783 9.23 -8.25 12.65
C LEU A 783 9.46 -9.14 11.42
N PHE A 784 10.05 -8.60 10.37
CA PHE A 784 10.18 -9.28 9.07
C PHE A 784 11.63 -9.51 8.65
N THR A 785 12.60 -8.90 9.31
CA THR A 785 14.01 -9.05 8.91
C THR A 785 14.56 -10.42 9.31
N ILE A 786 15.21 -11.08 8.37
CA ILE A 786 15.96 -12.31 8.56
C ILE A 786 17.37 -11.92 9.06
N PHE A 787 17.78 -12.51 10.16
CA PHE A 787 19.08 -12.28 10.80
C PHE A 787 20.07 -13.34 10.40
#